data_5eb3bcbf9e97cd05460563000654a8b6
#
_entry.id   5eb3bcbf9e97cd05460563000654a8b6
#
_cell.length_a   1.000
_cell.length_b   1.000
_cell.length_c   1.000
_cell.angle_alpha   90.00
_cell.angle_beta   90.00
_cell.angle_gamma   90.00
#
_symmetry.space_group_name_H-M   'P 1'
#
loop_
_entity.id
_entity.type
_entity.pdbx_description
1 polymer ?
#
loop_
_entity_poly.entity_id
_entity_poly.type
_entity_poly.pdbx_seq_one_letter_code
_entity_poly.pdbx_strand_id
1 'polypeptide(L)'
;MERDLWLLCATLAVTLLYYLTNLTRRRSGTTERQPPGPRPLPVIGNLLDLRGGNLHHTLASLARVHGPVMRLKLGLTPAVVVSSRDAAREAFTKHDRRLAARAVPDTARALGFSERSMIWLPSSDPRWKTLRGIVATHVFSPRSLAAARGVRERKVRDLVSFIRGRAGEVVDVGQVVYGGVLNLVSSAFFSVDVVDVGAASARGLREVVEEIVEAVAKPNVSDLFPLLRPLDLQGRRRWAAGLYEKIYRILDDVIDRRLAEVSSSESSTRGGDFLDALLKLTSAGTIARQDVRAVMFDVFAAGSDTIAITVEWAMAELLRNPSIMSKARAEINGVLGGNKETIEEPDAASLPYLQAVVKEAMRLHPVAPIMLPHRAVEDGVEIGGYAVPKGCTVIFNTWAIMRDPAAWERPDEFVPERFLGRAAEVDFRGKEFEFIPFGSGRRICPGLPMAERVVPFILASLLHAFEWKLPDGMSAEKLDVSEKFTTANVMAVPLKAVPVVNGLLPKQSCNTMNATDMGSELWLLWPTLAVALIYYLSIPRRDPGTVRQPPGPRPLPLIGNLLDLRGGDLHHTLARLARVHGPVMRLRLGLVTAVVVSSRDAAREAFTRHDRRLAARAVPDATHALGYSRRSVVWLPSSAPLWKTLRGAVAAHVFSPRGLAAARGVRERKVRDLVGYFRDRAGEEVDVGQAVYGGALNLVSSAICSADVVEIGAASATGIRKLVEDLVELIATPNVSDLYPFLRRLDLQGWRRFAAKHMKKIFCIMDGIVYRRLAETASSKSGVHGDFLDALLELMSAGKMSRDNVTAIMFDVFTAGSDTVAITVEWAMAELLRNPSIMAKVRAEINGVLGGKEAVEEADAASMPYLQAVVKEAMRLHPVAPIMLPHKAVEDGVEVGGYAVPKGSTVIFNSWAIMRDPAVWERPDEFVPERWFLDGAAANVDFRGKDFEFIPFGSGQRICPGLPMAERVVPFILVSLLHAFEWRLPDGVSLEQLDVREKFTTANVMAVPLKAVPITIN
;
A
#
# COMPACT_ATOMS: atom_id res chain seq x y z
N MET A 1 44.66 -9.66 2.16
CA MET A 1 45.50 -8.52 1.74
C MET A 1 45.56 -8.37 0.22
N GLU A 2 46.00 -9.37 -0.54
CA GLU A 2 46.06 -9.26 -2.02
C GLU A 2 44.67 -9.10 -2.68
N ARG A 3 43.66 -9.85 -2.22
CA ARG A 3 42.32 -9.80 -2.82
C ARG A 3 41.57 -8.50 -2.55
N ASP A 4 41.84 -7.89 -1.40
CA ASP A 4 41.21 -6.64 -1.02
C ASP A 4 41.88 -5.44 -1.67
N LEU A 5 43.16 -5.54 -1.91
CA LEU A 5 43.96 -4.64 -2.74
C LEU A 5 43.51 -4.69 -4.22
N TRP A 6 43.21 -5.89 -4.74
CA TRP A 6 42.65 -6.07 -6.09
C TRP A 6 41.23 -5.47 -6.22
N LEU A 7 40.38 -5.59 -5.21
CA LEU A 7 39.04 -4.95 -5.21
C LEU A 7 39.12 -3.44 -5.07
N LEU A 8 40.05 -2.93 -4.26
CA LEU A 8 40.34 -1.50 -4.17
C LEU A 8 40.92 -0.96 -5.48
N CYS A 9 41.86 -1.69 -6.07
CA CYS A 9 42.43 -1.35 -7.38
C CYS A 9 41.37 -1.46 -8.48
N ALA A 10 40.47 -2.45 -8.44
CA ALA A 10 39.40 -2.59 -9.41
C ALA A 10 38.33 -1.48 -9.27
N THR A 11 37.95 -1.10 -8.03
CA THR A 11 37.07 0.04 -7.82
C THR A 11 37.69 1.38 -8.15
N LEU A 12 38.98 1.56 -7.84
CA LEU A 12 39.78 2.73 -8.27
C LEU A 12 39.96 2.73 -9.79
N ALA A 13 40.23 1.59 -10.39
CA ALA A 13 40.35 1.46 -11.84
C ALA A 13 39.03 1.73 -12.56
N VAL A 14 37.89 1.23 -12.05
CA VAL A 14 36.56 1.51 -12.59
C VAL A 14 36.20 2.99 -12.40
N THR A 15 36.53 3.58 -11.25
CA THR A 15 36.33 5.02 -11.00
C THR A 15 37.24 5.87 -11.85
N LEU A 16 38.49 5.46 -12.02
CA LEU A 16 39.48 6.13 -12.89
C LEU A 16 39.12 5.94 -14.37
N LEU A 17 38.72 4.75 -14.78
CA LEU A 17 38.25 4.46 -16.14
C LEU A 17 36.96 5.26 -16.44
N TYR A 18 36.06 5.37 -15.51
CA TYR A 18 34.89 6.25 -15.61
C TYR A 18 35.31 7.73 -15.71
N TYR A 19 36.29 8.16 -14.92
CA TYR A 19 36.81 9.51 -14.97
C TYR A 19 37.58 9.78 -16.27
N LEU A 20 38.41 8.84 -16.70
CA LEU A 20 39.15 8.90 -17.97
C LEU A 20 38.22 8.84 -19.19
N THR A 21 37.19 7.99 -19.17
CA THR A 21 36.19 7.92 -20.26
C THR A 21 35.35 9.22 -20.33
N ASN A 22 35.08 9.87 -19.19
CA ASN A 22 34.48 11.19 -19.21
C ASN A 22 35.43 12.31 -19.66
N LEU A 23 36.74 12.18 -19.38
CA LEU A 23 37.76 13.11 -19.90
C LEU A 23 38.02 12.93 -21.39
N THR A 24 38.07 11.70 -21.89
CA THR A 24 38.24 11.40 -23.31
C THR A 24 36.99 11.75 -24.13
N ARG A 25 35.79 11.56 -23.60
CA ARG A 25 34.52 12.09 -24.19
C ARG A 25 34.51 13.62 -24.26
N ARG A 26 35.21 14.31 -23.36
CA ARG A 26 35.41 15.76 -23.45
C ARG A 26 36.39 16.18 -24.53
N ARG A 27 37.28 15.25 -24.98
CA ARG A 27 38.28 15.51 -26.01
C ARG A 27 37.89 15.02 -27.40
N SER A 28 36.93 14.12 -27.53
CA SER A 28 36.39 13.78 -28.86
C SER A 28 35.40 14.89 -29.27
N GLY A 29 35.88 15.81 -30.07
CA GLY A 29 35.15 16.96 -30.58
C GLY A 29 33.98 16.57 -31.48
N THR A 30 32.87 16.18 -30.91
CA THR A 30 31.57 16.31 -31.59
C THR A 30 31.13 17.73 -31.39
N THR A 31 30.96 18.44 -32.50
CA THR A 31 30.51 19.83 -32.62
C THR A 31 29.07 20.02 -32.11
N GLU A 32 28.40 19.01 -31.54
CA GLU A 32 27.03 19.07 -31.03
C GLU A 32 26.99 19.72 -29.66
N ARG A 33 26.29 20.85 -29.61
CA ARG A 33 26.08 21.63 -28.39
C ARG A 33 25.17 20.87 -27.42
N GLN A 34 25.70 20.41 -26.28
CA GLN A 34 24.90 19.74 -25.22
C GLN A 34 24.16 20.75 -24.36
N PRO A 35 22.93 20.38 -23.84
CA PRO A 35 22.19 21.27 -22.94
C PRO A 35 22.98 21.54 -21.65
N PRO A 36 22.88 22.78 -21.10
CA PRO A 36 23.43 23.09 -19.78
C PRO A 36 22.70 22.30 -18.67
N GLY A 37 23.25 22.30 -17.47
CA GLY A 37 22.59 21.64 -16.32
C GLY A 37 23.51 21.56 -15.10
N PRO A 38 22.96 21.18 -13.94
CA PRO A 38 23.73 21.01 -12.72
C PRO A 38 24.81 19.91 -12.89
N ARG A 39 25.92 20.05 -12.18
CA ARG A 39 27.03 19.08 -12.27
C ARG A 39 26.63 17.74 -11.67
N PRO A 40 26.59 16.63 -12.42
CA PRO A 40 26.19 15.34 -11.90
C PRO A 40 27.26 14.76 -10.98
N LEU A 41 26.84 14.22 -9.84
CA LEU A 41 27.72 13.44 -8.95
C LEU A 41 28.07 12.07 -9.56
N PRO A 42 29.23 11.48 -9.25
CA PRO A 42 29.53 10.13 -9.65
C PRO A 42 28.43 9.15 -9.23
N VAL A 43 28.11 8.18 -10.07
CA VAL A 43 27.11 7.11 -9.90
C VAL A 43 25.68 7.62 -9.76
N ILE A 44 25.39 8.48 -8.78
CA ILE A 44 24.03 8.96 -8.46
C ILE A 44 23.54 10.08 -9.38
N GLY A 45 24.43 10.75 -10.11
CA GLY A 45 24.04 11.86 -10.99
C GLY A 45 23.47 13.05 -10.24
N ASN A 46 22.33 13.55 -10.71
CA ASN A 46 21.63 14.72 -10.16
C ASN A 46 20.47 14.36 -9.21
N LEU A 47 20.45 13.17 -8.64
CA LEU A 47 19.36 12.75 -7.74
C LEU A 47 19.24 13.64 -6.49
N LEU A 48 20.35 14.25 -6.05
CA LEU A 48 20.35 15.16 -4.91
C LEU A 48 19.73 16.52 -5.25
N ASP A 49 19.88 16.98 -6.50
CA ASP A 49 19.31 18.24 -6.97
C ASP A 49 17.78 18.17 -7.09
N LEU A 50 17.22 16.95 -7.13
CA LEU A 50 15.79 16.70 -7.22
C LEU A 50 15.12 16.43 -5.86
N ARG A 51 15.82 16.69 -4.76
CA ARG A 51 15.27 16.52 -3.41
C ARG A 51 14.41 17.70 -3.00
N GLY A 52 13.31 17.38 -2.30
CA GLY A 52 12.43 18.36 -1.66
C GLY A 52 11.27 18.79 -2.54
N GLY A 53 10.06 18.81 -1.97
CA GLY A 53 8.86 19.33 -2.61
C GLY A 53 8.37 18.55 -3.85
N ASN A 54 7.52 19.21 -4.61
CA ASN A 54 6.97 18.70 -5.85
C ASN A 54 8.01 18.75 -6.98
N LEU A 55 8.20 17.63 -7.70
CA LEU A 55 9.24 17.50 -8.71
C LEU A 55 9.13 18.58 -9.82
N HIS A 56 7.93 18.95 -10.25
CA HIS A 56 7.72 19.96 -11.29
C HIS A 56 8.18 21.37 -10.84
N HIS A 57 7.99 21.71 -9.56
CA HIS A 57 8.52 22.96 -8.99
C HIS A 57 10.05 22.96 -8.93
N THR A 58 10.65 21.84 -8.51
CA THR A 58 12.10 21.67 -8.45
C THR A 58 12.71 21.79 -9.85
N LEU A 59 12.11 21.14 -10.85
CA LEU A 59 12.57 21.24 -12.24
C LEU A 59 12.39 22.68 -12.81
N ALA A 60 11.31 23.36 -12.46
CA ALA A 60 11.11 24.76 -12.86
C ALA A 60 12.16 25.70 -12.23
N SER A 61 12.49 25.50 -10.96
CA SER A 61 13.55 26.25 -10.27
C SER A 61 14.93 26.00 -10.89
N LEU A 62 15.26 24.78 -11.21
CA LEU A 62 16.50 24.43 -11.91
C LEU A 62 16.53 25.04 -13.34
N ALA A 63 15.39 25.07 -14.03
CA ALA A 63 15.30 25.66 -15.36
C ALA A 63 15.53 27.18 -15.36
N ARG A 64 15.17 27.89 -14.28
CA ARG A 64 15.48 29.31 -14.12
C ARG A 64 16.99 29.59 -14.03
N VAL A 65 17.75 28.66 -13.47
CA VAL A 65 19.20 28.75 -13.27
C VAL A 65 19.96 28.28 -14.50
N HIS A 66 19.55 27.14 -15.09
CA HIS A 66 20.31 26.45 -16.13
C HIS A 66 19.76 26.65 -17.55
N GLY A 67 18.60 27.27 -17.67
CA GLY A 67 17.91 27.48 -18.95
C GLY A 67 16.73 26.50 -19.17
N PRO A 68 15.83 26.85 -20.11
CA PRO A 68 14.59 26.16 -20.36
C PRO A 68 14.75 24.75 -20.97
N VAL A 69 15.92 24.44 -21.51
CA VAL A 69 16.33 23.10 -21.94
C VAL A 69 17.58 22.74 -21.17
N MET A 70 17.46 21.81 -20.22
CA MET A 70 18.57 21.42 -19.34
C MET A 70 18.80 19.92 -19.32
N ARG A 71 20.08 19.53 -19.10
CA ARG A 71 20.47 18.13 -18.96
C ARG A 71 20.55 17.73 -17.49
N LEU A 72 20.02 16.55 -17.22
CA LEU A 72 20.18 15.85 -15.94
C LEU A 72 20.75 14.46 -16.15
N LYS A 73 21.34 13.90 -15.12
CA LYS A 73 21.74 12.50 -15.04
C LYS A 73 21.05 11.85 -13.84
N LEU A 74 20.12 10.94 -14.09
CA LEU A 74 19.33 10.25 -13.08
C LEU A 74 19.94 8.88 -12.81
N GLY A 75 20.86 8.79 -11.86
CA GLY A 75 21.71 7.60 -11.69
C GLY A 75 22.59 7.41 -12.92
N LEU A 76 22.37 6.33 -13.67
CA LEU A 76 23.06 6.06 -14.95
C LEU A 76 22.25 6.51 -16.18
N THR A 77 21.01 6.94 -16.00
CA THR A 77 20.08 7.31 -17.08
C THR A 77 20.21 8.79 -17.43
N PRO A 78 20.59 9.18 -18.67
CA PRO A 78 20.59 10.57 -19.10
C PRO A 78 19.16 11.08 -19.31
N ALA A 79 18.89 12.33 -18.94
CA ALA A 79 17.62 12.99 -19.14
C ALA A 79 17.82 14.43 -19.64
N VAL A 80 16.88 14.92 -20.45
CA VAL A 80 16.75 16.33 -20.86
C VAL A 80 15.37 16.80 -20.41
N VAL A 81 15.35 17.96 -19.75
CA VAL A 81 14.11 18.61 -19.26
C VAL A 81 13.80 19.79 -20.17
N VAL A 82 12.56 19.88 -20.63
CA VAL A 82 12.03 20.94 -21.47
C VAL A 82 10.99 21.71 -20.67
N SER A 83 11.23 23.02 -20.45
CA SER A 83 10.40 23.89 -19.59
C SER A 83 9.95 25.17 -20.30
N SER A 84 10.05 25.27 -21.64
CA SER A 84 9.51 26.40 -22.41
C SER A 84 8.63 25.95 -23.57
N ARG A 85 7.69 26.81 -23.94
CA ARG A 85 6.76 26.56 -25.06
C ARG A 85 7.49 26.37 -26.39
N ASP A 86 8.52 27.18 -26.68
CA ASP A 86 9.21 27.13 -27.96
C ASP A 86 10.04 25.85 -28.12
N ALA A 87 10.71 25.41 -27.07
CA ALA A 87 11.41 24.13 -27.07
C ALA A 87 10.43 22.95 -27.17
N ALA A 88 9.26 23.01 -26.52
CA ALA A 88 8.21 22.02 -26.67
C ALA A 88 7.64 22.01 -28.08
N ARG A 89 7.41 23.18 -28.69
CA ARG A 89 6.97 23.30 -30.09
C ARG A 89 7.97 22.62 -31.02
N GLU A 90 9.25 22.93 -30.87
CA GLU A 90 10.29 22.30 -31.68
C GLU A 90 10.30 20.78 -31.56
N ALA A 91 10.26 20.27 -30.32
CA ALA A 91 10.23 18.84 -30.01
C ALA A 91 9.06 18.13 -30.68
N PHE A 92 7.85 18.66 -30.58
CA PHE A 92 6.64 18.02 -31.08
C PHE A 92 6.36 18.26 -32.56
N THR A 93 6.90 19.31 -33.17
CA THR A 93 6.70 19.58 -34.60
C THR A 93 7.80 18.98 -35.46
N LYS A 94 9.07 19.14 -35.06
CA LYS A 94 10.20 18.67 -35.87
C LYS A 94 10.62 17.23 -35.53
N HIS A 95 10.50 16.82 -34.24
CA HIS A 95 11.08 15.57 -33.75
C HIS A 95 10.06 14.59 -33.15
N ASP A 96 8.75 14.82 -33.33
CA ASP A 96 7.68 14.02 -32.73
C ASP A 96 7.88 12.50 -32.93
N ARG A 97 8.19 12.06 -34.16
CA ARG A 97 8.40 10.64 -34.45
C ARG A 97 9.58 10.04 -33.68
N ARG A 98 10.67 10.82 -33.51
CA ARG A 98 11.92 10.40 -32.86
C ARG A 98 11.79 10.41 -31.34
N LEU A 99 10.80 11.15 -30.79
CA LEU A 99 10.54 11.29 -29.37
C LEU A 99 9.29 10.53 -28.89
N ALA A 100 8.58 9.85 -29.79
CA ALA A 100 7.28 9.24 -29.45
C ALA A 100 7.37 7.91 -28.67
N ALA A 101 8.56 7.41 -28.34
CA ALA A 101 8.70 6.29 -27.39
C ALA A 101 8.57 6.76 -25.94
N ARG A 102 8.25 5.85 -25.02
CA ARG A 102 8.15 6.09 -23.59
C ARG A 102 9.37 5.58 -22.83
N ALA A 103 9.78 6.29 -21.80
CA ALA A 103 10.69 5.77 -20.81
C ALA A 103 9.88 4.92 -19.82
N VAL A 104 9.80 3.61 -20.08
CA VAL A 104 8.94 2.67 -19.34
C VAL A 104 9.53 2.35 -17.97
N PRO A 105 8.83 2.68 -16.86
CA PRO A 105 9.24 2.30 -15.51
C PRO A 105 9.24 0.78 -15.30
N ASP A 106 10.09 0.30 -14.42
CA ASP A 106 10.22 -1.14 -14.16
C ASP A 106 8.93 -1.75 -13.54
N THR A 107 8.22 -0.98 -12.74
CA THR A 107 6.91 -1.36 -12.17
C THR A 107 5.84 -1.57 -13.23
N ALA A 108 5.84 -0.77 -14.31
CA ALA A 108 4.91 -0.96 -15.42
C ALA A 108 5.21 -2.24 -16.26
N ARG A 109 6.37 -2.88 -16.05
CA ARG A 109 6.72 -4.16 -16.68
C ARG A 109 6.14 -5.37 -15.96
N ALA A 110 5.56 -5.17 -14.77
CA ALA A 110 4.94 -6.24 -14.01
C ALA A 110 3.84 -6.92 -14.84
N LEU A 111 3.80 -8.25 -14.80
CA LEU A 111 2.86 -9.11 -15.56
C LEU A 111 2.80 -8.82 -17.08
N GLY A 112 3.86 -8.23 -17.64
CA GLY A 112 3.91 -7.87 -19.07
C GLY A 112 2.99 -6.70 -19.45
N PHE A 113 2.50 -5.91 -18.49
CA PHE A 113 1.55 -4.82 -18.74
C PHE A 113 2.07 -3.80 -19.76
N SER A 114 3.34 -3.35 -19.62
CA SER A 114 3.92 -2.37 -20.54
C SER A 114 4.04 -2.83 -22.00
N GLU A 115 4.00 -4.15 -22.24
CA GLU A 115 4.07 -4.75 -23.57
C GLU A 115 2.70 -4.85 -24.24
N ARG A 116 1.61 -4.48 -23.52
CA ARG A 116 0.23 -4.57 -24.00
C ARG A 116 -0.56 -3.27 -23.83
N SER A 117 -0.09 -2.37 -23.00
CA SER A 117 -0.73 -1.07 -22.72
C SER A 117 -0.44 -0.07 -23.84
N MET A 118 -1.47 0.60 -24.35
CA MET A 118 -1.27 1.68 -25.34
C MET A 118 -0.55 2.91 -24.77
N ILE A 119 -0.50 3.04 -23.43
CA ILE A 119 0.26 4.10 -22.75
C ILE A 119 1.75 3.86 -22.92
N TRP A 120 2.22 2.61 -22.82
CA TRP A 120 3.64 2.26 -22.74
C TRP A 120 4.25 1.70 -24.03
N LEU A 121 3.45 1.06 -24.88
CA LEU A 121 3.92 0.53 -26.15
C LEU A 121 4.61 1.62 -27.01
N PRO A 122 5.72 1.30 -27.69
CA PRO A 122 6.33 2.21 -28.66
C PRO A 122 5.35 2.57 -29.78
N SER A 123 5.36 3.82 -30.23
CA SER A 123 4.50 4.24 -31.35
C SER A 123 4.88 3.61 -32.69
N SER A 124 6.04 2.97 -32.79
CA SER A 124 6.48 2.14 -33.92
C SER A 124 5.90 0.72 -33.90
N ASP A 125 5.42 0.24 -32.73
CA ASP A 125 4.80 -1.08 -32.62
C ASP A 125 3.44 -1.09 -33.38
N PRO A 126 3.21 -2.05 -34.29
CA PRO A 126 1.92 -2.16 -35.00
C PRO A 126 0.72 -2.25 -34.05
N ARG A 127 0.86 -2.97 -32.92
CA ARG A 127 -0.20 -3.12 -31.90
C ARG A 127 -0.59 -1.76 -31.32
N TRP A 128 0.37 -0.86 -31.10
CA TRP A 128 0.06 0.49 -30.61
C TRP A 128 -0.90 1.22 -31.54
N LYS A 129 -0.68 1.15 -32.86
CA LYS A 129 -1.57 1.76 -33.85
C LYS A 129 -2.95 1.13 -33.84
N THR A 130 -3.01 -0.20 -33.74
CA THR A 130 -4.26 -0.96 -33.67
C THR A 130 -5.06 -0.58 -32.43
N LEU A 131 -4.46 -0.68 -31.22
CA LEU A 131 -5.14 -0.36 -29.97
C LEU A 131 -5.60 1.10 -29.91
N ARG A 132 -4.74 2.04 -30.34
CA ARG A 132 -5.12 3.45 -30.40
C ARG A 132 -6.22 3.74 -31.42
N GLY A 133 -6.20 3.05 -32.55
CA GLY A 133 -7.26 3.12 -33.57
C GLY A 133 -8.60 2.62 -33.05
N ILE A 134 -8.60 1.48 -32.36
CA ILE A 134 -9.79 0.90 -31.73
C ILE A 134 -10.40 1.89 -30.72
N VAL A 135 -9.59 2.42 -29.83
CA VAL A 135 -10.03 3.39 -28.80
C VAL A 135 -10.55 4.69 -29.47
N ALA A 136 -9.86 5.21 -30.48
CA ALA A 136 -10.29 6.41 -31.21
C ALA A 136 -11.63 6.19 -31.93
N THR A 137 -11.85 5.00 -32.51
CA THR A 137 -13.05 4.71 -33.30
C THR A 137 -14.25 4.35 -32.42
N HIS A 138 -14.06 3.47 -31.43
CA HIS A 138 -15.16 2.90 -30.67
C HIS A 138 -15.46 3.64 -29.37
N VAL A 139 -14.54 4.46 -28.85
CA VAL A 139 -14.71 5.22 -27.61
C VAL A 139 -14.86 6.72 -27.87
N PHE A 140 -13.90 7.31 -28.59
CA PHE A 140 -13.77 8.76 -28.67
C PHE A 140 -14.19 9.36 -30.01
N SER A 141 -14.77 8.57 -30.91
CA SER A 141 -15.36 9.11 -32.13
C SER A 141 -16.62 9.94 -31.82
N PRO A 142 -16.93 10.96 -32.65
CA PRO A 142 -18.16 11.75 -32.45
C PRO A 142 -19.43 10.88 -32.38
N ARG A 143 -19.48 9.81 -33.15
CA ARG A 143 -20.61 8.86 -33.18
C ARG A 143 -20.71 8.07 -31.85
N SER A 144 -19.60 7.54 -31.35
CA SER A 144 -19.58 6.78 -30.08
C SER A 144 -19.88 7.67 -28.88
N LEU A 145 -19.34 8.89 -28.87
CA LEU A 145 -19.63 9.87 -27.84
C LEU A 145 -21.10 10.30 -27.84
N ALA A 146 -21.70 10.48 -29.01
CA ALA A 146 -23.13 10.78 -29.13
C ALA A 146 -24.01 9.61 -28.66
N ALA A 147 -23.68 8.38 -29.04
CA ALA A 147 -24.41 7.17 -28.59
C ALA A 147 -24.38 7.00 -27.06
N ALA A 148 -23.27 7.29 -26.41
CA ALA A 148 -23.12 7.17 -24.96
C ALA A 148 -23.60 8.41 -24.16
N ARG A 149 -24.16 9.45 -24.81
CA ARG A 149 -24.62 10.68 -24.15
C ARG A 149 -25.62 10.40 -23.04
N GLY A 150 -26.70 9.64 -23.34
CA GLY A 150 -27.74 9.35 -22.35
C GLY A 150 -27.21 8.58 -21.12
N VAL A 151 -26.15 7.78 -21.29
CA VAL A 151 -25.48 7.11 -20.16
C VAL A 151 -24.77 8.17 -19.30
N ARG A 152 -24.00 9.05 -19.89
CA ARG A 152 -23.29 10.11 -19.17
C ARG A 152 -24.25 11.01 -18.39
N GLU A 153 -25.33 11.43 -19.03
CA GLU A 153 -26.36 12.26 -18.38
C GLU A 153 -27.04 11.56 -17.20
N ARG A 154 -27.36 10.27 -17.32
CA ARG A 154 -27.87 9.47 -16.18
C ARG A 154 -26.85 9.44 -15.03
N LYS A 155 -25.59 9.14 -15.30
CA LYS A 155 -24.55 9.00 -14.28
C LYS A 155 -24.21 10.33 -13.58
N VAL A 156 -24.30 11.45 -14.28
CA VAL A 156 -24.18 12.76 -13.64
C VAL A 156 -25.41 13.06 -12.78
N ARG A 157 -26.63 12.69 -13.22
CA ARG A 157 -27.83 12.79 -12.36
C ARG A 157 -27.73 11.92 -11.10
N ASP A 158 -27.22 10.69 -11.23
CA ASP A 158 -26.97 9.79 -10.10
C ASP A 158 -26.00 10.44 -9.09
N LEU A 159 -24.92 11.05 -9.58
CA LEU A 159 -23.95 11.79 -8.77
C LEU A 159 -24.62 12.98 -8.04
N VAL A 160 -25.40 13.80 -8.75
CA VAL A 160 -26.12 14.94 -8.17
C VAL A 160 -27.13 14.47 -7.13
N SER A 161 -27.86 13.39 -7.39
CA SER A 161 -28.83 12.80 -6.46
C SER A 161 -28.14 12.31 -5.19
N PHE A 162 -27.00 11.65 -5.31
CA PHE A 162 -26.19 11.20 -4.17
C PHE A 162 -25.73 12.38 -3.28
N ILE A 163 -25.27 13.48 -3.89
CA ILE A 163 -24.84 14.68 -3.16
C ILE A 163 -26.07 15.36 -2.52
N ARG A 164 -27.23 15.36 -3.19
CA ARG A 164 -28.49 15.93 -2.67
C ARG A 164 -28.93 15.22 -1.39
N GLY A 165 -28.77 13.89 -1.32
CA GLY A 165 -29.04 13.12 -0.11
C GLY A 165 -28.12 13.45 1.08
N ARG A 166 -27.06 14.23 0.84
CA ARG A 166 -26.10 14.70 1.87
C ARG A 166 -26.05 16.22 1.98
N ALA A 167 -27.12 16.88 1.55
CA ALA A 167 -27.20 18.33 1.66
C ALA A 167 -27.11 18.77 3.13
N GLY A 168 -26.27 19.78 3.38
CA GLY A 168 -25.98 20.27 4.73
C GLY A 168 -24.85 19.49 5.46
N GLU A 169 -24.38 18.37 4.92
CA GLU A 169 -23.23 17.64 5.47
C GLU A 169 -21.91 18.05 4.78
N VAL A 170 -20.80 17.89 5.50
CA VAL A 170 -19.47 18.09 4.90
C VAL A 170 -19.14 16.90 4.00
N VAL A 171 -18.99 17.12 2.72
CA VAL A 171 -18.62 16.11 1.74
C VAL A 171 -17.18 16.31 1.25
N ASP A 172 -16.48 15.20 1.00
CA ASP A 172 -15.21 15.18 0.26
C ASP A 172 -15.53 15.20 -1.23
N VAL A 173 -15.36 16.38 -1.84
CA VAL A 173 -15.76 16.65 -3.23
C VAL A 173 -15.01 15.74 -4.20
N GLY A 174 -13.69 15.62 -4.03
CA GLY A 174 -12.85 14.78 -4.88
C GLY A 174 -13.24 13.30 -4.83
N GLN A 175 -13.53 12.78 -3.63
CA GLN A 175 -13.92 11.39 -3.45
C GLN A 175 -15.29 11.06 -4.06
N VAL A 176 -16.26 11.95 -3.86
CA VAL A 176 -17.62 11.74 -4.39
C VAL A 176 -17.67 11.87 -5.90
N VAL A 177 -16.98 12.87 -6.46
CA VAL A 177 -16.86 13.04 -7.91
C VAL A 177 -16.13 11.86 -8.53
N TYR A 178 -15.07 11.34 -7.88
CA TYR A 178 -14.36 10.15 -8.36
C TYR A 178 -15.30 8.94 -8.51
N GLY A 179 -16.10 8.63 -7.48
CA GLY A 179 -17.05 7.52 -7.55
C GLY A 179 -18.08 7.67 -8.67
N GLY A 180 -18.62 8.88 -8.85
CA GLY A 180 -19.54 9.19 -9.95
C GLY A 180 -18.91 9.06 -11.33
N VAL A 181 -17.68 9.58 -11.50
CA VAL A 181 -16.93 9.50 -12.76
C VAL A 181 -16.51 8.06 -13.06
N LEU A 182 -16.16 7.28 -12.05
CA LEU A 182 -15.79 5.88 -12.21
C LEU A 182 -16.95 5.08 -12.82
N ASN A 183 -18.18 5.24 -12.30
CA ASN A 183 -19.39 4.62 -12.87
C ASN A 183 -19.76 5.22 -14.23
N LEU A 184 -19.53 6.51 -14.44
CA LEU A 184 -19.75 7.13 -15.76
C LEU A 184 -18.84 6.48 -16.82
N VAL A 185 -17.55 6.28 -16.52
CA VAL A 185 -16.59 5.68 -17.44
C VAL A 185 -16.90 4.19 -17.66
N SER A 186 -17.13 3.44 -16.58
CA SER A 186 -17.40 2.01 -16.68
C SER A 186 -18.74 1.71 -17.38
N SER A 187 -19.79 2.46 -17.07
CA SER A 187 -21.08 2.30 -17.75
C SER A 187 -21.07 2.77 -19.19
N ALA A 188 -20.31 3.83 -19.53
CA ALA A 188 -20.21 4.30 -20.91
C ALA A 188 -19.42 3.36 -21.82
N PHE A 189 -18.49 2.59 -21.28
CA PHE A 189 -17.58 1.76 -22.08
C PHE A 189 -17.86 0.25 -21.96
N PHE A 190 -18.35 -0.19 -20.78
CA PHE A 190 -18.56 -1.60 -20.47
C PHE A 190 -20.00 -1.92 -20.04
N SER A 191 -20.89 -0.91 -20.04
CA SER A 191 -22.30 -1.04 -19.61
C SER A 191 -22.50 -1.63 -18.20
N VAL A 192 -21.54 -1.39 -17.30
CA VAL A 192 -21.52 -1.91 -15.92
C VAL A 192 -21.16 -0.80 -14.94
N ASP A 193 -21.89 -0.70 -13.82
CA ASP A 193 -21.44 0.07 -12.66
C ASP A 193 -20.48 -0.78 -11.83
N VAL A 194 -19.32 -0.24 -11.53
CA VAL A 194 -18.25 -0.99 -10.83
C VAL A 194 -18.31 -0.75 -9.32
N VAL A 195 -18.93 0.37 -8.89
CA VAL A 195 -19.00 0.76 -7.48
C VAL A 195 -20.33 1.44 -7.14
N ASP A 196 -20.73 1.37 -5.87
CA ASP A 196 -21.73 2.28 -5.32
C ASP A 196 -21.07 3.60 -4.96
N VAL A 197 -21.61 4.72 -5.44
CA VAL A 197 -21.07 6.05 -5.17
C VAL A 197 -21.06 6.31 -3.66
N GLY A 198 -19.88 6.59 -3.10
CA GLY A 198 -19.68 6.80 -1.66
C GLY A 198 -19.49 5.53 -0.83
N ALA A 199 -19.62 4.34 -1.39
CA ALA A 199 -19.35 3.10 -0.68
C ALA A 199 -17.85 2.88 -0.42
N ALA A 200 -17.53 2.01 0.52
CA ALA A 200 -16.16 1.61 0.82
C ALA A 200 -15.48 0.91 -0.36
N SER A 201 -16.26 0.20 -1.22
CA SER A 201 -15.78 -0.43 -2.45
C SER A 201 -15.20 0.57 -3.45
N ALA A 202 -15.86 1.73 -3.65
CA ALA A 202 -15.34 2.81 -4.50
C ALA A 202 -14.01 3.36 -3.97
N ARG A 203 -13.92 3.52 -2.65
CA ARG A 203 -12.70 3.98 -1.99
C ARG A 203 -11.57 2.96 -2.12
N GLY A 204 -11.84 1.68 -1.90
CA GLY A 204 -10.86 0.61 -2.01
C GLY A 204 -10.32 0.44 -3.45
N LEU A 205 -11.18 0.55 -4.46
CA LEU A 205 -10.77 0.49 -5.86
C LEU A 205 -9.92 1.72 -6.24
N ARG A 206 -10.31 2.91 -5.79
CA ARG A 206 -9.51 4.14 -5.97
C ARG A 206 -8.11 3.97 -5.35
N GLU A 207 -8.02 3.49 -4.13
CA GLU A 207 -6.74 3.27 -3.44
C GLU A 207 -5.82 2.33 -4.24
N VAL A 208 -6.32 1.22 -4.79
CA VAL A 208 -5.52 0.30 -5.61
C VAL A 208 -5.06 0.96 -6.91
N VAL A 209 -5.90 1.74 -7.59
CA VAL A 209 -5.51 2.48 -8.80
C VAL A 209 -4.48 3.56 -8.47
N GLU A 210 -4.69 4.33 -7.41
CA GLU A 210 -3.72 5.35 -6.92
C GLU A 210 -2.38 4.70 -6.56
N GLU A 211 -2.36 3.54 -5.92
CA GLU A 211 -1.14 2.81 -5.59
C GLU A 211 -0.37 2.35 -6.83
N ILE A 212 -1.06 1.85 -7.87
CA ILE A 212 -0.44 1.48 -9.15
C ILE A 212 0.15 2.72 -9.81
N VAL A 213 -0.62 3.79 -9.87
CA VAL A 213 -0.24 5.07 -10.47
C VAL A 213 0.97 5.67 -9.73
N GLU A 214 0.96 5.64 -8.40
CA GLU A 214 2.09 6.09 -7.56
C GLU A 214 3.33 5.19 -7.72
N ALA A 215 3.15 3.86 -7.86
CA ALA A 215 4.23 2.92 -8.12
C ALA A 215 4.96 3.23 -9.43
N VAL A 216 4.20 3.60 -10.46
CA VAL A 216 4.71 3.94 -11.78
C VAL A 216 5.45 5.29 -11.78
N ALA A 217 4.99 6.27 -10.99
CA ALA A 217 5.57 7.60 -10.92
C ALA A 217 6.87 7.67 -10.12
N LYS A 218 6.98 6.86 -9.08
CA LYS A 218 8.15 6.89 -8.20
C LYS A 218 9.32 6.14 -8.85
N PRO A 219 10.42 6.82 -9.24
CA PRO A 219 11.61 6.16 -9.77
C PRO A 219 12.12 5.13 -8.76
N ASN A 220 12.40 3.94 -9.24
CA ASN A 220 13.03 2.90 -8.44
C ASN A 220 14.50 2.71 -8.83
N VAL A 221 15.24 1.92 -8.06
CA VAL A 221 16.65 1.63 -8.35
C VAL A 221 16.83 0.97 -9.73
N SER A 222 15.88 0.16 -10.16
CA SER A 222 15.89 -0.51 -11.47
C SER A 222 15.75 0.47 -12.64
N ASP A 223 15.08 1.63 -12.43
CA ASP A 223 14.95 2.68 -13.43
C ASP A 223 16.19 3.55 -13.52
N LEU A 224 16.80 3.85 -12.35
CA LEU A 224 18.01 4.65 -12.24
C LEU A 224 19.27 3.89 -12.65
N PHE A 225 19.28 2.58 -12.42
CA PHE A 225 20.37 1.67 -12.69
C PHE A 225 19.87 0.44 -13.47
N PRO A 226 19.66 0.55 -14.79
CA PRO A 226 19.02 -0.50 -15.60
C PRO A 226 19.71 -1.87 -15.55
N LEU A 227 21.01 -1.91 -15.27
CA LEU A 227 21.78 -3.15 -15.10
C LEU A 227 21.32 -3.96 -13.87
N LEU A 228 20.72 -3.31 -12.87
CA LEU A 228 20.20 -3.94 -11.66
C LEU A 228 18.73 -4.37 -11.79
N ARG A 229 18.08 -4.09 -12.91
CA ARG A 229 16.66 -4.39 -13.18
C ARG A 229 16.30 -5.87 -12.97
N PRO A 230 17.09 -6.87 -13.43
CA PRO A 230 16.76 -8.27 -13.21
C PRO A 230 16.66 -8.64 -11.74
N LEU A 231 17.30 -7.86 -10.87
CA LEU A 231 17.38 -8.12 -9.43
C LEU A 231 16.16 -7.67 -8.65
N ASP A 232 15.34 -6.75 -9.19
CA ASP A 232 14.18 -6.14 -8.48
C ASP A 232 14.48 -5.87 -6.99
N LEU A 233 15.64 -5.21 -6.73
CA LEU A 233 16.21 -5.04 -5.39
C LEU A 233 15.26 -4.47 -4.35
N GLN A 234 14.28 -3.68 -4.80
CA GLN A 234 13.27 -3.05 -3.97
C GLN A 234 11.97 -3.85 -3.91
N GLY A 235 11.85 -4.96 -4.63
CA GLY A 235 10.62 -5.75 -4.75
C GLY A 235 9.43 -5.00 -5.39
N ARG A 236 9.69 -3.81 -5.96
CA ARG A 236 8.61 -2.93 -6.46
C ARG A 236 7.87 -3.49 -7.66
N ARG A 237 8.57 -4.20 -8.53
CA ARG A 237 7.91 -4.87 -9.66
C ARG A 237 7.00 -6.01 -9.19
N ARG A 238 7.45 -6.79 -8.20
CA ARG A 238 6.63 -7.86 -7.58
C ARG A 238 5.44 -7.28 -6.83
N TRP A 239 5.63 -6.22 -6.07
CA TRP A 239 4.54 -5.52 -5.39
C TRP A 239 3.52 -4.96 -6.39
N ALA A 240 3.97 -4.29 -7.46
CA ALA A 240 3.09 -3.82 -8.53
C ALA A 240 2.35 -4.99 -9.23
N ALA A 241 2.99 -6.16 -9.38
CA ALA A 241 2.32 -7.34 -9.92
C ALA A 241 1.10 -7.74 -9.09
N GLY A 242 1.21 -7.75 -7.76
CA GLY A 242 0.08 -8.04 -6.87
C GLY A 242 -1.08 -7.02 -6.98
N LEU A 243 -0.76 -5.74 -7.23
CA LEU A 243 -1.78 -4.73 -7.48
C LEU A 243 -2.46 -4.92 -8.84
N TYR A 244 -1.68 -5.20 -9.90
CA TYR A 244 -2.24 -5.51 -11.22
C TYR A 244 -3.11 -6.78 -11.19
N GLU A 245 -2.75 -7.81 -10.44
CA GLU A 245 -3.57 -9.00 -10.29
C GLU A 245 -4.94 -8.71 -9.67
N LYS A 246 -4.99 -7.82 -8.66
CA LYS A 246 -6.26 -7.39 -8.05
C LYS A 246 -7.19 -6.72 -9.08
N ILE A 247 -6.66 -5.77 -9.85
CA ILE A 247 -7.42 -5.08 -10.90
C ILE A 247 -7.83 -6.05 -12.01
N TYR A 248 -6.92 -6.91 -12.44
CA TYR A 248 -7.19 -7.86 -13.51
C TYR A 248 -8.28 -8.86 -13.16
N ARG A 249 -8.39 -9.29 -11.91
CA ARG A 249 -9.53 -10.12 -11.47
C ARG A 249 -10.86 -9.39 -11.68
N ILE A 250 -10.97 -8.15 -11.26
CA ILE A 250 -12.19 -7.34 -11.45
C ILE A 250 -12.53 -7.19 -12.94
N LEU A 251 -11.52 -6.94 -13.78
CA LEU A 251 -11.72 -6.79 -15.21
C LEU A 251 -12.05 -8.14 -15.90
N ASP A 252 -11.43 -9.22 -15.46
CA ASP A 252 -11.75 -10.57 -15.96
C ASP A 252 -13.18 -10.97 -15.60
N ASP A 253 -13.68 -10.67 -14.40
CA ASP A 253 -15.08 -10.90 -13.99
C ASP A 253 -16.08 -10.13 -14.88
N VAL A 254 -15.74 -8.91 -15.30
CA VAL A 254 -16.55 -8.13 -16.25
C VAL A 254 -16.55 -8.77 -17.63
N ILE A 255 -15.38 -9.24 -18.10
CA ILE A 255 -15.22 -9.91 -19.39
C ILE A 255 -15.99 -11.24 -19.41
N ASP A 256 -15.88 -12.06 -18.36
CA ASP A 256 -16.49 -13.38 -18.27
C ASP A 256 -18.01 -13.29 -18.20
N ARG A 257 -18.55 -12.35 -17.40
CA ARG A 257 -19.99 -12.05 -17.40
C ARG A 257 -20.50 -11.66 -18.80
N ARG A 258 -19.78 -10.81 -19.52
CA ARG A 258 -20.16 -10.42 -20.86
C ARG A 258 -20.13 -11.59 -21.85
N LEU A 259 -19.12 -12.46 -21.77
CA LEU A 259 -19.04 -13.66 -22.62
C LEU A 259 -20.20 -14.64 -22.34
N ALA A 260 -20.58 -14.79 -21.06
CA ALA A 260 -21.75 -15.60 -20.69
C ALA A 260 -23.07 -15.00 -21.23
N GLU A 261 -23.25 -13.67 -21.13
CA GLU A 261 -24.42 -12.96 -21.70
C GLU A 261 -24.52 -13.16 -23.23
N VAL A 262 -23.38 -13.07 -23.93
CA VAL A 262 -23.34 -13.28 -25.40
C VAL A 262 -23.67 -14.71 -25.78
N SER A 263 -23.32 -15.70 -24.96
CA SER A 263 -23.64 -17.13 -25.23
C SER A 263 -25.08 -17.50 -24.90
N SER A 264 -25.81 -16.76 -24.06
CA SER A 264 -27.19 -17.09 -23.62
C SER A 264 -28.33 -16.60 -24.55
N SER A 265 -28.05 -16.17 -25.76
CA SER A 265 -29.04 -15.77 -26.79
C SER A 265 -29.99 -14.59 -26.43
N GLU A 266 -29.89 -14.01 -25.25
CA GLU A 266 -30.73 -12.86 -24.84
C GLU A 266 -30.25 -11.50 -25.36
N SER A 267 -29.17 -11.45 -26.17
CA SER A 267 -28.45 -10.22 -26.50
C SER A 267 -28.92 -9.51 -27.78
N SER A 268 -30.12 -9.84 -28.36
CA SER A 268 -30.54 -9.22 -29.60
C SER A 268 -30.96 -7.73 -29.53
N THR A 269 -31.01 -7.14 -28.35
CA THR A 269 -31.54 -5.77 -28.13
C THR A 269 -30.53 -4.74 -27.59
N ARG A 270 -29.26 -5.10 -27.25
CA ARG A 270 -28.25 -4.13 -26.84
C ARG A 270 -27.38 -3.69 -27.99
N GLY A 271 -27.36 -2.40 -28.28
CA GLY A 271 -26.36 -1.80 -29.18
C GLY A 271 -24.97 -2.04 -28.62
N GLY A 272 -24.07 -2.67 -29.38
CA GLY A 272 -22.74 -3.11 -28.92
C GLY A 272 -21.90 -1.96 -28.33
N ASP A 273 -21.43 -2.14 -27.15
CA ASP A 273 -20.53 -1.19 -26.46
C ASP A 273 -19.05 -1.43 -26.82
N PHE A 274 -18.14 -0.71 -26.14
CA PHE A 274 -16.70 -0.83 -26.39
C PHE A 274 -16.14 -2.21 -26.03
N LEU A 275 -16.64 -2.85 -24.98
CA LEU A 275 -16.22 -4.20 -24.61
C LEU A 275 -16.64 -5.21 -25.69
N ASP A 276 -17.85 -5.09 -26.25
CA ASP A 276 -18.32 -5.95 -27.34
C ASP A 276 -17.43 -5.81 -28.58
N ALA A 277 -16.98 -4.57 -28.89
CA ALA A 277 -16.04 -4.33 -29.97
C ALA A 277 -14.69 -5.02 -29.75
N LEU A 278 -14.16 -4.95 -28.51
CA LEU A 278 -12.91 -5.63 -28.14
C LEU A 278 -13.05 -7.16 -28.22
N LEU A 279 -14.16 -7.72 -27.75
CA LEU A 279 -14.42 -9.17 -27.77
C LEU A 279 -14.58 -9.69 -29.21
N LYS A 280 -15.24 -8.93 -30.11
CA LYS A 280 -15.31 -9.25 -31.56
C LYS A 280 -13.92 -9.29 -32.19
N LEU A 281 -13.03 -8.36 -31.83
CA LEU A 281 -11.67 -8.35 -32.36
C LEU A 281 -10.82 -9.51 -31.78
N THR A 282 -11.14 -9.94 -30.57
CA THR A 282 -10.52 -11.11 -29.96
C THR A 282 -10.97 -12.39 -30.66
N SER A 283 -12.26 -12.54 -30.92
CA SER A 283 -12.81 -13.67 -31.69
C SER A 283 -12.24 -13.72 -33.11
N ALA A 284 -11.96 -12.57 -33.71
CA ALA A 284 -11.32 -12.47 -35.04
C ALA A 284 -9.78 -12.70 -34.98
N GLY A 285 -9.20 -12.98 -33.82
CA GLY A 285 -7.74 -13.19 -33.66
C GLY A 285 -6.88 -11.94 -33.83
N THR A 286 -7.48 -10.75 -33.86
CA THR A 286 -6.76 -9.48 -34.07
C THR A 286 -6.03 -9.03 -32.79
N ILE A 287 -6.61 -9.27 -31.60
CA ILE A 287 -6.06 -8.97 -30.28
C ILE A 287 -6.29 -10.15 -29.34
N ALA A 288 -5.42 -10.32 -28.36
CA ALA A 288 -5.55 -11.35 -27.33
C ALA A 288 -6.43 -10.85 -26.16
N ARG A 289 -7.04 -11.75 -25.38
CA ARG A 289 -7.78 -11.42 -24.15
C ARG A 289 -6.95 -10.55 -23.20
N GLN A 290 -5.65 -10.80 -23.11
CA GLN A 290 -4.73 -10.02 -22.29
C GLN A 290 -4.57 -8.57 -22.78
N ASP A 291 -4.71 -8.32 -24.08
CA ASP A 291 -4.69 -6.98 -24.66
C ASP A 291 -6.01 -6.25 -24.35
N VAL A 292 -7.15 -6.96 -24.37
CA VAL A 292 -8.46 -6.43 -23.91
C VAL A 292 -8.34 -5.91 -22.48
N ARG A 293 -7.83 -6.74 -21.58
CA ARG A 293 -7.65 -6.42 -20.16
C ARG A 293 -6.74 -5.20 -19.95
N ALA A 294 -5.63 -5.12 -20.70
CA ALA A 294 -4.70 -3.99 -20.61
C ALA A 294 -5.33 -2.68 -21.12
N VAL A 295 -6.08 -2.72 -22.21
CA VAL A 295 -6.78 -1.54 -22.77
C VAL A 295 -7.93 -1.11 -21.86
N MET A 296 -8.69 -2.04 -21.30
CA MET A 296 -9.74 -1.72 -20.31
C MET A 296 -9.14 -0.99 -19.12
N PHE A 297 -8.01 -1.47 -18.59
CA PHE A 297 -7.32 -0.80 -17.49
C PHE A 297 -6.77 0.58 -17.88
N ASP A 298 -6.14 0.71 -19.05
CA ASP A 298 -5.65 2.01 -19.56
C ASP A 298 -6.76 3.06 -19.60
N VAL A 299 -7.93 2.71 -20.15
CA VAL A 299 -9.06 3.63 -20.32
C VAL A 299 -9.73 3.93 -18.97
N PHE A 300 -9.88 2.93 -18.13
CA PHE A 300 -10.52 3.02 -16.82
C PHE A 300 -9.70 3.90 -15.84
N ALA A 301 -8.42 3.58 -15.66
CA ALA A 301 -7.55 4.31 -14.74
C ALA A 301 -7.29 5.74 -15.19
N ALA A 302 -7.02 5.95 -16.50
CA ALA A 302 -6.75 7.28 -17.02
C ALA A 302 -8.00 8.17 -17.11
N GLY A 303 -9.19 7.57 -17.32
CA GLY A 303 -10.42 8.31 -17.53
C GLY A 303 -11.12 8.76 -16.26
N SER A 304 -10.99 8.02 -15.14
CA SER A 304 -11.72 8.33 -13.92
C SER A 304 -10.99 9.36 -13.04
N ASP A 305 -9.74 9.13 -12.74
CA ASP A 305 -8.98 9.95 -11.78
C ASP A 305 -8.74 11.37 -12.32
N THR A 306 -8.36 11.48 -13.60
CA THR A 306 -8.01 12.78 -14.20
C THR A 306 -9.21 13.74 -14.29
N ILE A 307 -10.40 13.25 -14.59
CA ILE A 307 -11.63 14.06 -14.62
C ILE A 307 -11.98 14.54 -13.20
N ALA A 308 -11.96 13.63 -12.22
CA ALA A 308 -12.28 13.96 -10.83
C ALA A 308 -11.33 15.02 -10.26
N ILE A 309 -10.04 14.88 -10.49
CA ILE A 309 -9.01 15.85 -10.06
C ILE A 309 -9.26 17.23 -10.70
N THR A 310 -9.58 17.27 -12.00
CA THR A 310 -9.84 18.53 -12.68
C THR A 310 -11.09 19.25 -12.12
N VAL A 311 -12.15 18.50 -11.84
CA VAL A 311 -13.37 19.05 -11.21
C VAL A 311 -13.08 19.53 -9.79
N GLU A 312 -12.32 18.75 -9.00
CA GLU A 312 -11.95 19.13 -7.63
C GLU A 312 -11.15 20.44 -7.60
N TRP A 313 -10.15 20.60 -8.49
CA TRP A 313 -9.39 21.85 -8.62
C TRP A 313 -10.25 23.02 -9.07
N ALA A 314 -11.13 22.82 -10.05
CA ALA A 314 -12.05 23.87 -10.50
C ALA A 314 -12.99 24.32 -9.37
N MET A 315 -13.52 23.37 -8.59
CA MET A 315 -14.36 23.66 -7.41
C MET A 315 -13.59 24.37 -6.31
N ALA A 316 -12.34 23.98 -6.06
CA ALA A 316 -11.49 24.63 -5.06
C ALA A 316 -11.21 26.09 -5.43
N GLU A 317 -10.84 26.35 -6.69
CA GLU A 317 -10.59 27.72 -7.15
C GLU A 317 -11.88 28.58 -7.19
N LEU A 318 -13.02 27.99 -7.51
CA LEU A 318 -14.29 28.68 -7.44
C LEU A 318 -14.69 29.06 -6.01
N LEU A 319 -14.49 28.14 -5.04
CA LEU A 319 -14.74 28.40 -3.62
C LEU A 319 -13.76 29.43 -3.03
N ARG A 320 -12.55 29.46 -3.53
CA ARG A 320 -11.53 30.45 -3.15
C ARG A 320 -11.82 31.83 -3.72
N ASN A 321 -12.51 31.89 -4.88
CA ASN A 321 -12.82 33.13 -5.60
C ASN A 321 -14.35 33.33 -5.76
N PRO A 322 -15.06 33.78 -4.72
CA PRO A 322 -16.53 33.92 -4.74
C PRO A 322 -17.10 34.79 -5.87
N SER A 323 -16.36 35.80 -6.33
CA SER A 323 -16.75 36.64 -7.47
C SER A 323 -16.78 35.86 -8.79
N ILE A 324 -15.81 34.96 -9.00
CA ILE A 324 -15.74 34.06 -10.17
C ILE A 324 -16.85 33.03 -10.10
N MET A 325 -17.07 32.45 -8.90
CA MET A 325 -18.17 31.52 -8.63
C MET A 325 -19.53 32.17 -8.96
N SER A 326 -19.74 33.41 -8.52
CA SER A 326 -20.99 34.15 -8.78
C SER A 326 -21.21 34.38 -10.28
N LYS A 327 -20.19 34.78 -11.05
CA LYS A 327 -20.27 34.93 -12.52
C LYS A 327 -20.61 33.61 -13.21
N ALA A 328 -19.96 32.50 -12.83
CA ALA A 328 -20.23 31.18 -13.41
C ALA A 328 -21.68 30.76 -13.13
N ARG A 329 -22.19 30.95 -11.92
CA ARG A 329 -23.60 30.66 -11.58
C ARG A 329 -24.58 31.59 -12.30
N ALA A 330 -24.25 32.87 -12.46
CA ALA A 330 -25.07 33.79 -13.21
C ALA A 330 -25.20 33.38 -14.68
N GLU A 331 -24.11 32.96 -15.31
CA GLU A 331 -24.14 32.42 -16.67
C GLU A 331 -25.03 31.16 -16.78
N ILE A 332 -24.84 30.18 -15.86
CA ILE A 332 -25.65 28.95 -15.83
C ILE A 332 -27.13 29.27 -15.71
N ASN A 333 -27.51 30.16 -14.76
CA ASN A 333 -28.90 30.54 -14.54
C ASN A 333 -29.46 31.34 -15.74
N GLY A 334 -28.67 32.17 -16.39
CA GLY A 334 -29.06 32.97 -17.55
C GLY A 334 -29.35 32.12 -18.79
N VAL A 335 -28.53 31.07 -19.03
CA VAL A 335 -28.68 30.18 -20.18
C VAL A 335 -29.82 29.17 -19.99
N LEU A 336 -29.99 28.65 -18.77
CA LEU A 336 -30.99 27.61 -18.49
C LEU A 336 -32.41 28.17 -18.27
N GLY A 337 -32.57 29.46 -17.99
CA GLY A 337 -33.85 30.00 -17.58
C GLY A 337 -34.39 29.33 -16.31
N GLY A 338 -34.95 30.02 -15.37
CA GLY A 338 -35.23 29.54 -13.99
C GLY A 338 -36.13 28.28 -13.84
N ASN A 339 -36.46 27.55 -14.89
CA ASN A 339 -37.42 26.42 -14.89
C ASN A 339 -36.80 25.05 -15.24
N LYS A 340 -35.53 24.94 -15.57
CA LYS A 340 -34.90 23.65 -15.93
C LYS A 340 -34.32 23.01 -14.67
N GLU A 341 -34.88 21.87 -14.24
CA GLU A 341 -34.44 21.16 -13.04
C GLU A 341 -33.06 20.48 -13.18
N THR A 342 -32.68 20.11 -14.37
CA THR A 342 -31.44 19.36 -14.62
C THR A 342 -30.72 19.89 -15.88
N ILE A 343 -29.39 19.98 -15.79
CA ILE A 343 -28.52 20.31 -16.93
C ILE A 343 -28.32 19.07 -17.81
N GLU A 344 -28.30 19.27 -19.13
CA GLU A 344 -27.90 18.31 -20.12
C GLU A 344 -26.49 18.63 -20.66
N GLU A 345 -25.81 17.63 -21.26
CA GLU A 345 -24.45 17.81 -21.78
C GLU A 345 -24.29 18.96 -22.79
N PRO A 346 -25.25 19.22 -23.73
CA PRO A 346 -25.14 20.37 -24.63
C PRO A 346 -25.29 21.73 -23.94
N ASP A 347 -26.06 21.80 -22.85
CA ASP A 347 -26.18 23.05 -22.09
C ASP A 347 -24.84 23.51 -21.56
N ALA A 348 -24.05 22.58 -21.00
CA ALA A 348 -22.70 22.87 -20.50
C ALA A 348 -21.73 23.29 -21.62
N ALA A 349 -21.92 22.80 -22.83
CA ALA A 349 -21.15 23.22 -23.99
C ALA A 349 -21.44 24.67 -24.43
N SER A 350 -22.61 25.21 -24.08
CA SER A 350 -23.05 26.56 -24.40
C SER A 350 -22.69 27.62 -23.35
N LEU A 351 -21.85 27.29 -22.35
CA LEU A 351 -21.44 28.13 -21.23
C LEU A 351 -19.98 28.61 -21.39
N PRO A 352 -19.69 29.70 -22.13
CA PRO A 352 -18.33 30.13 -22.43
C PRO A 352 -17.53 30.54 -21.20
N TYR A 353 -18.14 31.15 -20.18
CA TYR A 353 -17.45 31.51 -18.96
C TYR A 353 -17.04 30.26 -18.16
N LEU A 354 -17.93 29.30 -18.05
CA LEU A 354 -17.65 28.01 -17.40
C LEU A 354 -16.56 27.24 -18.14
N GLN A 355 -16.56 27.26 -19.48
CA GLN A 355 -15.48 26.68 -20.27
C GLN A 355 -14.15 27.38 -19.98
N ALA A 356 -14.14 28.71 -19.82
CA ALA A 356 -12.98 29.48 -19.45
C ALA A 356 -12.49 29.12 -18.02
N VAL A 357 -13.38 28.91 -17.07
CA VAL A 357 -13.06 28.43 -15.71
C VAL A 357 -12.35 27.07 -15.78
N VAL A 358 -12.86 26.12 -16.56
CA VAL A 358 -12.25 24.80 -16.75
C VAL A 358 -10.87 24.88 -17.40
N LYS A 359 -10.72 25.69 -18.46
CA LYS A 359 -9.43 25.93 -19.12
C LYS A 359 -8.41 26.52 -18.15
N GLU A 360 -8.81 27.50 -17.35
CA GLU A 360 -7.93 28.14 -16.37
C GLU A 360 -7.53 27.19 -15.23
N ALA A 361 -8.45 26.34 -14.74
CA ALA A 361 -8.13 25.29 -13.78
C ALA A 361 -7.09 24.30 -14.35
N MET A 362 -7.25 23.89 -15.62
CA MET A 362 -6.27 23.00 -16.28
C MET A 362 -4.92 23.69 -16.52
N ARG A 363 -4.90 25.01 -16.74
CA ARG A 363 -3.66 25.79 -16.91
C ARG A 363 -2.91 25.94 -15.60
N LEU A 364 -3.63 26.34 -14.56
CA LEU A 364 -3.06 26.64 -13.25
C LEU A 364 -2.73 25.34 -12.49
N HIS A 365 -3.57 24.33 -12.58
CA HIS A 365 -3.43 23.05 -11.91
C HIS A 365 -3.48 21.86 -12.89
N PRO A 366 -2.49 21.78 -13.83
CA PRO A 366 -2.48 20.67 -14.77
C PRO A 366 -2.41 19.33 -14.03
N VAL A 367 -3.32 18.42 -14.36
CA VAL A 367 -3.31 17.07 -13.76
C VAL A 367 -1.99 16.34 -14.03
N ALA A 368 -1.41 16.54 -15.20
CA ALA A 368 -0.07 16.05 -15.54
C ALA A 368 0.95 17.21 -15.58
N PRO A 369 1.45 17.70 -14.43
CA PRO A 369 2.40 18.82 -14.37
C PRO A 369 3.75 18.44 -15.00
N ILE A 370 4.02 17.14 -15.09
CA ILE A 370 5.09 16.55 -15.87
C ILE A 370 4.44 15.49 -16.77
N MET A 371 4.63 15.62 -18.09
CA MET A 371 4.14 14.58 -19.01
C MET A 371 4.83 13.24 -18.74
N LEU A 372 4.14 12.16 -19.02
CA LEU A 372 4.76 10.83 -19.03
C LEU A 372 6.05 10.86 -19.86
N PRO A 373 7.22 10.49 -19.27
CA PRO A 373 8.50 10.72 -19.89
C PRO A 373 8.65 10.08 -21.26
N HIS A 374 9.12 10.87 -22.22
CA HIS A 374 9.46 10.44 -23.58
C HIS A 374 10.87 9.85 -23.64
N ARG A 375 11.19 9.18 -24.73
CA ARG A 375 12.52 8.64 -25.00
C ARG A 375 12.92 8.89 -26.42
N ALA A 376 14.12 9.44 -26.62
CA ALA A 376 14.71 9.59 -27.94
C ALA A 376 15.11 8.21 -28.49
N VAL A 377 14.59 7.82 -29.65
CA VAL A 377 14.85 6.50 -30.28
C VAL A 377 15.91 6.54 -31.34
N GLU A 378 16.26 7.73 -31.85
CA GLU A 378 17.23 7.96 -32.90
C GLU A 378 18.14 9.14 -32.51
N ASP A 379 19.33 9.20 -33.08
CA ASP A 379 20.22 10.37 -32.99
C ASP A 379 19.74 11.50 -33.94
N GLY A 380 20.33 12.67 -33.81
CA GLY A 380 19.99 13.85 -34.60
C GLY A 380 18.69 14.55 -34.17
N VAL A 381 18.29 14.36 -32.91
CA VAL A 381 17.24 15.17 -32.25
C VAL A 381 17.91 16.42 -31.69
N GLU A 382 17.38 17.58 -32.05
CA GLU A 382 17.83 18.89 -31.54
C GLU A 382 16.64 19.62 -30.92
N ILE A 383 16.80 20.17 -29.71
CA ILE A 383 15.77 20.92 -29.00
C ILE A 383 16.40 22.17 -28.40
N GLY A 384 15.91 23.35 -28.82
CA GLY A 384 16.42 24.63 -28.35
C GLY A 384 17.91 24.87 -28.71
N GLY A 385 18.39 24.34 -29.87
CA GLY A 385 19.78 24.41 -30.28
C GLY A 385 20.73 23.46 -29.53
N TYR A 386 20.19 22.42 -28.87
CA TYR A 386 20.97 21.42 -28.12
C TYR A 386 20.64 20.00 -28.60
N ALA A 387 21.69 19.20 -28.75
CA ALA A 387 21.56 17.80 -29.12
C ALA A 387 21.00 16.92 -28.00
N VAL A 388 20.03 16.06 -28.33
CA VAL A 388 19.46 15.06 -27.47
C VAL A 388 19.84 13.67 -27.97
N PRO A 389 20.78 12.97 -27.33
CA PRO A 389 21.28 11.68 -27.78
C PRO A 389 20.20 10.59 -27.75
N LYS A 390 20.33 9.60 -28.63
CA LYS A 390 19.53 8.34 -28.58
C LYS A 390 19.56 7.71 -27.20
N GLY A 391 18.41 7.22 -26.75
CA GLY A 391 18.23 6.59 -25.43
C GLY A 391 18.02 7.58 -24.28
N CYS A 392 18.16 8.89 -24.53
CA CYS A 392 17.92 9.91 -23.53
C CYS A 392 16.41 9.99 -23.19
N THR A 393 16.10 10.13 -21.90
CA THR A 393 14.75 10.44 -21.43
C THR A 393 14.46 11.92 -21.60
N VAL A 394 13.32 12.28 -22.21
CA VAL A 394 12.91 13.66 -22.39
C VAL A 394 11.69 13.92 -21.51
N ILE A 395 11.80 14.89 -20.62
CA ILE A 395 10.82 15.25 -19.59
C ILE A 395 10.26 16.65 -19.95
N PHE A 396 8.98 16.73 -20.24
CA PHE A 396 8.29 18.00 -20.46
C PHE A 396 7.66 18.47 -19.16
N ASN A 397 8.08 19.62 -18.64
CA ASN A 397 7.50 20.26 -17.47
C ASN A 397 6.34 21.16 -17.92
N THR A 398 5.15 20.58 -18.08
CA THR A 398 3.93 21.29 -18.50
C THR A 398 3.53 22.37 -17.53
N TRP A 399 3.73 22.14 -16.23
CA TRP A 399 3.47 23.15 -15.20
C TRP A 399 4.25 24.45 -15.44
N ALA A 400 5.54 24.33 -15.79
CA ALA A 400 6.37 25.49 -16.10
C ALA A 400 6.00 26.12 -17.46
N ILE A 401 5.73 25.28 -18.48
CA ILE A 401 5.35 25.72 -19.83
C ILE A 401 4.05 26.55 -19.80
N MET A 402 3.03 26.07 -19.05
CA MET A 402 1.72 26.73 -18.96
C MET A 402 1.68 27.90 -17.96
N ARG A 403 2.80 28.19 -17.31
CA ARG A 403 3.03 29.37 -16.45
C ARG A 403 4.12 30.32 -16.99
N ASP A 404 4.52 30.17 -18.24
CA ASP A 404 5.53 31.01 -18.85
C ASP A 404 5.06 32.48 -18.86
N PRO A 405 5.73 33.41 -18.15
CA PRO A 405 5.32 34.81 -18.11
C PRO A 405 5.45 35.52 -19.47
N ALA A 406 6.18 34.94 -20.43
CA ALA A 406 6.22 35.46 -21.81
C ALA A 406 4.90 35.17 -22.57
N ALA A 407 4.12 34.18 -22.12
CA ALA A 407 2.84 33.81 -22.74
C ALA A 407 1.63 34.32 -21.92
N TRP A 408 1.75 34.32 -20.59
CA TRP A 408 0.65 34.58 -19.69
C TRP A 408 0.92 35.77 -18.76
N GLU A 409 0.05 36.75 -18.80
CA GLU A 409 0.04 37.86 -17.82
C GLU A 409 -0.46 37.32 -16.47
N ARG A 410 0.22 37.67 -15.35
CA ARG A 410 -0.09 37.12 -14.01
C ARG A 410 -0.26 35.59 -14.02
N PRO A 411 0.82 34.81 -14.34
CA PRO A 411 0.74 33.38 -14.65
C PRO A 411 0.31 32.53 -13.46
N ASP A 412 0.47 33.01 -12.23
CA ASP A 412 0.16 32.27 -11.00
C ASP A 412 -1.23 32.63 -10.40
N GLU A 413 -1.99 33.51 -11.05
CA GLU A 413 -3.34 33.89 -10.64
C GLU A 413 -4.40 33.12 -11.43
N PHE A 414 -5.54 32.82 -10.76
CA PHE A 414 -6.72 32.18 -11.38
C PHE A 414 -7.59 33.26 -12.03
N VAL A 415 -7.50 33.42 -13.33
CA VAL A 415 -8.18 34.47 -14.13
C VAL A 415 -8.84 33.84 -15.36
N PRO A 416 -10.07 33.33 -15.27
CA PRO A 416 -10.78 32.74 -16.40
C PRO A 416 -10.97 33.67 -17.60
N GLU A 417 -11.10 34.97 -17.33
CA GLU A 417 -11.33 36.01 -18.34
C GLU A 417 -10.24 36.04 -19.42
N ARG A 418 -9.03 35.49 -19.16
CA ARG A 418 -7.98 35.41 -20.19
C ARG A 418 -8.41 34.55 -21.39
N PHE A 419 -9.25 33.54 -21.16
CA PHE A 419 -9.81 32.65 -22.20
C PHE A 419 -11.06 33.20 -22.89
N LEU A 420 -11.58 34.35 -22.46
CA LEU A 420 -12.69 35.06 -23.13
C LEU A 420 -12.20 36.23 -23.99
N GLY A 421 -10.97 36.72 -23.71
CA GLY A 421 -10.40 37.86 -24.39
C GLY A 421 -9.34 37.46 -25.44
N ARG A 422 -8.11 37.93 -25.24
CA ARG A 422 -6.97 37.77 -26.14
C ARG A 422 -6.60 36.29 -26.38
N ALA A 423 -6.85 35.40 -25.41
CA ALA A 423 -6.59 33.97 -25.50
C ALA A 423 -7.88 33.16 -25.81
N ALA A 424 -8.93 33.76 -26.30
CA ALA A 424 -10.18 33.03 -26.65
C ALA A 424 -9.94 31.90 -27.68
N GLU A 425 -9.00 32.11 -28.61
CA GLU A 425 -8.63 31.15 -29.65
C GLU A 425 -7.65 30.07 -29.15
N VAL A 426 -7.07 30.25 -27.93
CA VAL A 426 -6.15 29.26 -27.37
C VAL A 426 -6.90 27.98 -26.96
N ASP A 427 -6.52 26.86 -27.60
CA ASP A 427 -7.17 25.58 -27.43
C ASP A 427 -6.17 24.53 -26.89
N PHE A 428 -6.68 23.55 -26.15
CA PHE A 428 -5.91 22.43 -25.58
C PHE A 428 -5.67 21.27 -26.56
N ARG A 429 -5.91 21.47 -27.88
CA ARG A 429 -5.76 20.42 -28.91
C ARG A 429 -4.30 20.16 -29.33
N GLY A 430 -3.34 20.71 -28.58
CA GLY A 430 -1.90 20.44 -28.72
C GLY A 430 -1.23 21.18 -29.89
N LYS A 431 -1.83 22.25 -30.43
CA LYS A 431 -1.27 23.15 -31.42
C LYS A 431 -0.73 24.43 -30.79
N GLU A 432 -1.38 24.87 -29.73
CA GLU A 432 -0.99 26.05 -28.96
C GLU A 432 -0.10 25.60 -27.78
N PHE A 433 1.22 25.73 -27.97
CA PHE A 433 2.20 25.14 -27.04
C PHE A 433 2.31 25.85 -25.69
N GLU A 434 1.73 26.98 -25.51
CA GLU A 434 1.51 27.67 -24.25
C GLU A 434 0.43 27.00 -23.39
N PHE A 435 -0.48 26.18 -24.01
CA PHE A 435 -1.56 25.51 -23.32
C PHE A 435 -1.72 24.04 -23.79
N ILE A 436 -0.99 23.13 -23.15
CA ILE A 436 -0.90 21.71 -23.54
C ILE A 436 -1.23 20.74 -22.40
N PRO A 437 -2.39 20.89 -21.72
CA PRO A 437 -2.75 20.01 -20.59
C PRO A 437 -2.93 18.55 -21.01
N PHE A 438 -3.24 18.28 -22.28
CA PHE A 438 -3.37 16.94 -22.87
C PHE A 438 -2.12 16.49 -23.65
N GLY A 439 -1.03 17.26 -23.58
CA GLY A 439 0.15 17.01 -24.38
C GLY A 439 -0.02 17.41 -25.86
N SER A 440 0.87 16.93 -26.72
CA SER A 440 0.88 17.23 -28.15
C SER A 440 1.43 16.06 -28.97
N GLY A 441 1.40 16.18 -30.30
CA GLY A 441 1.94 15.22 -31.25
C GLY A 441 1.22 13.87 -31.25
N ARG A 442 1.93 12.82 -31.67
CA ARG A 442 1.36 11.45 -31.79
C ARG A 442 0.86 10.88 -30.49
N ARG A 443 1.37 11.35 -29.37
CA ARG A 443 1.06 10.90 -28.01
C ARG A 443 0.06 11.80 -27.28
N ILE A 444 -0.61 12.71 -27.97
CA ILE A 444 -1.69 13.52 -27.40
C ILE A 444 -2.74 12.61 -26.75
N CYS A 445 -3.30 13.05 -25.65
CA CYS A 445 -4.26 12.26 -24.88
C CYS A 445 -5.46 11.83 -25.76
N PRO A 446 -5.79 10.53 -25.83
CA PRO A 446 -6.97 10.09 -26.60
C PRO A 446 -8.28 10.46 -25.93
N GLY A 447 -8.29 10.66 -24.59
CA GLY A 447 -9.47 11.01 -23.80
C GLY A 447 -9.91 12.49 -23.89
N LEU A 448 -9.16 13.32 -24.59
CA LEU A 448 -9.47 14.75 -24.76
C LEU A 448 -10.93 15.01 -25.16
N PRO A 449 -11.52 14.34 -26.18
CA PRO A 449 -12.91 14.62 -26.58
C PRO A 449 -13.96 14.26 -25.51
N MET A 450 -13.61 13.37 -24.57
CA MET A 450 -14.45 13.01 -23.43
C MET A 450 -14.32 14.06 -22.33
N ALA A 451 -13.09 14.43 -21.98
CA ALA A 451 -12.83 15.43 -20.94
C ALA A 451 -13.45 16.80 -21.28
N GLU A 452 -13.36 17.21 -22.55
CA GLU A 452 -13.97 18.43 -23.08
C GLU A 452 -15.48 18.51 -22.84
N ARG A 453 -16.17 17.36 -22.80
CA ARG A 453 -17.62 17.27 -22.54
C ARG A 453 -17.94 17.07 -21.07
N VAL A 454 -17.25 16.15 -20.42
CA VAL A 454 -17.66 15.64 -19.11
C VAL A 454 -17.25 16.59 -17.99
N VAL A 455 -16.08 17.23 -18.04
CA VAL A 455 -15.61 18.13 -17.00
C VAL A 455 -16.53 19.35 -16.84
N PRO A 456 -16.84 20.12 -17.90
CA PRO A 456 -17.77 21.23 -17.79
C PRO A 456 -19.19 20.79 -17.41
N PHE A 457 -19.63 19.62 -17.90
CA PHE A 457 -20.96 19.08 -17.61
C PHE A 457 -21.13 18.72 -16.13
N ILE A 458 -20.16 18.04 -15.52
CA ILE A 458 -20.17 17.75 -14.07
C ILE A 458 -20.14 19.07 -13.29
N LEU A 459 -19.22 19.98 -13.62
CA LEU A 459 -19.06 21.24 -12.91
C LEU A 459 -20.34 22.07 -12.99
N ALA A 460 -20.94 22.23 -14.18
CA ALA A 460 -22.21 22.92 -14.38
C ALA A 460 -23.33 22.31 -13.52
N SER A 461 -23.45 20.98 -13.53
CA SER A 461 -24.48 20.26 -12.77
C SER A 461 -24.35 20.45 -11.27
N LEU A 462 -23.10 20.46 -10.74
CA LEU A 462 -22.84 20.70 -9.33
C LEU A 462 -23.13 22.13 -8.91
N LEU A 463 -22.79 23.13 -9.76
CA LEU A 463 -23.03 24.54 -9.50
C LEU A 463 -24.51 24.95 -9.64
N HIS A 464 -25.26 24.27 -10.51
CA HIS A 464 -26.67 24.45 -10.69
C HIS A 464 -27.49 23.85 -9.55
N ALA A 465 -27.17 22.61 -9.15
CA ALA A 465 -27.94 21.88 -8.15
C ALA A 465 -27.73 22.39 -6.72
N PHE A 466 -26.57 22.97 -6.41
CA PHE A 466 -26.19 23.32 -5.05
C PHE A 466 -25.56 24.71 -4.94
N GLU A 467 -25.86 25.38 -3.82
CA GLU A 467 -24.99 26.41 -3.29
C GLU A 467 -23.89 25.71 -2.46
N TRP A 468 -22.64 26.01 -2.76
CA TRP A 468 -21.50 25.38 -2.10
C TRP A 468 -20.89 26.32 -1.07
N LYS A 469 -20.72 25.80 0.16
CA LYS A 469 -20.12 26.54 1.27
C LYS A 469 -18.90 25.78 1.79
N LEU A 470 -17.94 26.51 2.31
CA LEU A 470 -16.84 25.91 3.05
C LEU A 470 -17.36 25.47 4.43
N PRO A 471 -16.76 24.41 5.04
CA PRO A 471 -17.11 24.01 6.40
C PRO A 471 -16.96 25.15 7.40
N ASP A 472 -17.73 25.11 8.50
CA ASP A 472 -17.70 26.12 9.54
C ASP A 472 -16.28 26.42 10.05
N GLY A 473 -15.95 27.71 10.17
CA GLY A 473 -14.63 28.19 10.59
C GLY A 473 -13.57 28.28 9.47
N MET A 474 -13.89 27.87 8.23
CA MET A 474 -13.00 27.98 7.08
C MET A 474 -13.44 29.14 6.18
N SER A 475 -12.55 30.12 5.96
CA SER A 475 -12.78 31.20 4.99
C SER A 475 -12.12 30.88 3.64
N ALA A 476 -12.55 31.54 2.58
CA ALA A 476 -11.99 31.37 1.22
C ALA A 476 -10.47 31.60 1.18
N GLU A 477 -9.96 32.54 1.97
CA GLU A 477 -8.51 32.86 2.05
C GLU A 477 -7.71 31.76 2.79
N LYS A 478 -8.36 30.98 3.66
CA LYS A 478 -7.74 29.90 4.43
C LYS A 478 -7.84 28.53 3.74
N LEU A 479 -8.51 28.47 2.57
CA LEU A 479 -8.59 27.23 1.81
C LEU A 479 -7.20 26.86 1.28
N ASP A 480 -6.70 25.70 1.70
CA ASP A 480 -5.41 25.18 1.28
C ASP A 480 -5.50 24.61 -0.14
N VAL A 481 -4.97 25.33 -1.10
CA VAL A 481 -4.83 24.93 -2.51
C VAL A 481 -3.39 24.51 -2.83
N SER A 482 -2.63 24.05 -1.84
CA SER A 482 -1.28 23.53 -2.08
C SER A 482 -1.33 22.25 -2.90
N GLU A 483 -0.38 22.14 -3.83
CA GLU A 483 -0.25 21.02 -4.75
C GLU A 483 0.53 19.86 -4.10
N LYS A 484 0.10 18.63 -4.34
CA LYS A 484 0.83 17.41 -4.05
C LYS A 484 0.99 16.60 -5.32
N PHE A 485 2.23 16.44 -5.75
CA PHE A 485 2.54 15.64 -6.92
C PHE A 485 2.73 14.16 -6.55
N THR A 486 1.88 13.33 -7.10
CA THR A 486 2.02 11.88 -7.10
C THR A 486 2.46 11.40 -8.50
N THR A 487 1.57 10.94 -9.35
CA THR A 487 1.68 10.94 -10.82
C THR A 487 0.82 12.03 -11.41
N ALA A 488 -0.25 12.38 -10.69
CA ALA A 488 -1.11 13.49 -10.97
C ALA A 488 -0.86 14.61 -9.96
N ASN A 489 -1.26 15.82 -10.31
CA ASN A 489 -1.24 16.98 -9.43
C ASN A 489 -2.56 17.04 -8.66
N VAL A 490 -2.57 16.50 -7.46
CA VAL A 490 -3.74 16.50 -6.57
C VAL A 490 -3.62 17.57 -5.50
N MET A 491 -4.72 17.94 -4.87
CA MET A 491 -4.69 18.79 -3.69
C MET A 491 -3.95 18.10 -2.54
N ALA A 492 -3.09 18.83 -1.84
CA ALA A 492 -2.39 18.30 -0.66
C ALA A 492 -3.37 17.94 0.48
N VAL A 493 -4.42 18.75 0.61
CA VAL A 493 -5.56 18.53 1.49
C VAL A 493 -6.81 18.38 0.61
N PRO A 494 -7.51 17.23 0.64
CA PRO A 494 -8.72 17.03 -0.15
C PRO A 494 -9.78 18.09 0.11
N LEU A 495 -10.46 18.54 -0.94
CA LEU A 495 -11.49 19.58 -0.86
C LEU A 495 -12.71 19.08 -0.10
N LYS A 496 -12.98 19.70 1.04
CA LYS A 496 -14.22 19.51 1.80
C LYS A 496 -15.14 20.70 1.63
N ALA A 497 -16.38 20.46 1.26
CA ALA A 497 -17.38 21.51 1.09
C ALA A 497 -18.77 21.00 1.50
N VAL A 498 -19.67 21.93 1.80
CA VAL A 498 -21.06 21.67 2.21
C VAL A 498 -21.99 22.03 1.04
N PRO A 499 -22.65 21.06 0.40
CA PRO A 499 -23.69 21.33 -0.58
C PRO A 499 -24.97 21.75 0.12
N VAL A 500 -25.49 22.92 -0.25
CA VAL A 500 -26.78 23.45 0.28
C VAL A 500 -27.78 23.47 -0.88
N VAL A 501 -28.87 22.76 -0.71
CA VAL A 501 -29.98 22.84 -1.69
C VAL A 501 -30.66 24.17 -1.53
N ASN A 502 -30.89 24.86 -2.60
CA ASN A 502 -31.55 26.15 -2.59
C ASN A 502 -32.92 26.06 -1.81
N GLY A 503 -32.95 26.54 -0.57
CA GLY A 503 -34.17 26.56 0.25
C GLY A 503 -34.13 26.11 1.70
N LEU A 504 -33.02 25.62 2.26
CA LEU A 504 -32.91 25.13 3.65
C LEU A 504 -31.65 25.59 4.37
N LEU A 505 -31.81 26.12 5.62
CA LEU A 505 -30.74 26.63 6.49
C LEU A 505 -30.02 25.53 7.31
N PRO A 506 -28.74 25.70 7.68
CA PRO A 506 -27.91 24.65 8.26
C PRO A 506 -27.86 24.59 9.78
N LYS A 507 -27.48 23.46 10.35
CA LYS A 507 -27.05 23.27 11.75
C LYS A 507 -25.55 23.17 11.88
N GLN A 508 -25.01 23.80 12.94
CA GLN A 508 -23.58 24.06 13.24
C GLN A 508 -22.88 22.93 14.03
N SER A 509 -21.57 22.81 13.87
CA SER A 509 -20.50 22.84 14.91
C SER A 509 -19.14 22.37 14.35
N CYS A 510 -18.15 22.94 14.58
CA CYS A 510 -16.97 23.39 15.34
C CYS A 510 -15.77 22.41 15.34
N ASN A 511 -14.68 22.79 14.74
CA ASN A 511 -13.32 23.28 15.09
C ASN A 511 -12.37 22.29 15.83
N THR A 512 -11.09 22.27 15.69
CA THR A 512 -9.90 22.95 15.10
C THR A 512 -8.64 22.17 15.54
N MET A 513 -7.47 22.26 15.10
CA MET A 513 -6.38 23.17 14.76
C MET A 513 -5.02 22.46 14.48
N ASN A 514 -4.29 22.94 13.56
CA ASN A 514 -2.88 23.37 13.36
C ASN A 514 -1.71 22.67 14.09
N ALA A 515 -0.48 22.74 13.66
CA ALA A 515 0.32 23.16 12.48
C ALA A 515 1.83 23.03 12.77
N THR A 516 2.64 23.26 11.75
CA THR A 516 4.08 23.72 11.75
C THR A 516 5.20 22.77 12.20
N ASP A 517 6.46 22.90 11.81
CA ASP A 517 7.23 23.42 10.67
C ASP A 517 8.72 23.02 10.78
N MET A 518 9.52 23.17 9.70
CA MET A 518 10.97 23.41 9.56
C MET A 518 11.99 22.32 9.98
N GLY A 519 13.09 22.15 9.36
CA GLY A 519 14.05 22.88 8.60
C GLY A 519 15.33 22.10 8.26
N SER A 520 16.11 22.64 7.42
CA SER A 520 17.32 22.27 6.66
C SER A 520 18.55 21.79 7.46
N GLU A 521 19.47 21.05 6.79
CA GLU A 521 20.86 21.47 6.61
C GLU A 521 21.73 20.49 5.80
N LEU A 522 22.67 21.08 5.09
CA LEU A 522 23.76 20.51 4.31
C LEU A 522 24.82 19.84 5.18
N TRP A 523 25.38 18.71 4.70
CA TRP A 523 26.78 18.24 4.92
C TRP A 523 26.95 16.84 4.31
N LEU A 524 27.30 16.68 3.03
CA LEU A 524 27.54 15.36 2.43
C LEU A 524 28.54 15.37 1.25
N LEU A 525 29.74 15.96 1.45
CA LEU A 525 30.86 15.81 0.49
C LEU A 525 31.93 14.78 0.92
N TRP A 526 31.78 14.18 2.10
CA TRP A 526 32.74 13.20 2.63
C TRP A 526 32.29 11.71 2.63
N PRO A 527 31.11 11.31 2.14
CA PRO A 527 30.64 9.94 2.33
C PRO A 527 31.24 8.90 1.37
N THR A 528 31.69 9.29 0.18
CA THR A 528 32.18 8.31 -0.80
C THR A 528 33.59 7.79 -0.48
N LEU A 529 34.46 8.67 -0.01
CA LEU A 529 35.77 8.28 0.54
C LEU A 529 35.64 7.59 1.90
N ALA A 530 34.68 8.04 2.73
CA ALA A 530 34.36 7.41 4.00
C ALA A 530 33.74 6.01 3.81
N VAL A 531 32.92 5.80 2.80
CA VAL A 531 32.29 4.49 2.50
C VAL A 531 33.34 3.47 2.06
N ALA A 532 34.29 3.86 1.19
CA ALA A 532 35.38 2.99 0.79
C ALA A 532 36.33 2.69 1.97
N LEU A 533 36.62 3.70 2.80
CA LEU A 533 37.47 3.58 3.98
C LEU A 533 36.76 2.82 5.12
N ILE A 534 35.44 3.09 5.36
CA ILE A 534 34.63 2.38 6.35
C ILE A 534 34.44 0.92 5.93
N TYR A 535 34.28 0.64 4.63
CA TYR A 535 34.27 -0.74 4.12
C TYR A 535 35.61 -1.43 4.35
N TYR A 536 36.73 -0.75 4.08
CA TYR A 536 38.08 -1.26 4.34
C TYR A 536 38.36 -1.46 5.85
N LEU A 537 37.88 -0.56 6.69
CA LEU A 537 38.03 -0.65 8.15
C LEU A 537 37.03 -1.60 8.82
N SER A 538 35.91 -1.91 8.15
CA SER A 538 34.84 -2.81 8.65
C SER A 538 35.07 -4.29 8.30
N ILE A 539 36.10 -4.62 7.53
CA ILE A 539 36.50 -6.01 7.33
C ILE A 539 37.16 -6.49 8.64
N PRO A 540 36.52 -7.41 9.38
CA PRO A 540 37.16 -7.96 10.56
C PRO A 540 38.46 -8.64 10.11
N ARG A 541 39.61 -8.14 10.58
CA ARG A 541 40.88 -8.85 10.47
C ARG A 541 40.66 -10.22 11.09
N ARG A 542 40.96 -11.27 10.35
CA ARG A 542 41.06 -12.64 10.88
C ARG A 542 42.19 -12.64 11.90
N ASP A 543 41.84 -12.50 13.17
CA ASP A 543 42.72 -12.95 14.23
C ASP A 543 42.74 -14.49 14.18
N PRO A 544 43.91 -15.14 14.18
CA PRO A 544 44.05 -16.59 14.16
C PRO A 544 43.75 -17.25 15.51
N GLY A 545 42.99 -16.64 16.38
CA GLY A 545 42.60 -17.08 17.74
C GLY A 545 41.19 -17.66 17.81
N THR A 546 41.12 -18.97 17.81
CA THR A 546 40.19 -19.86 18.57
C THR A 546 38.64 -19.71 18.53
N VAL A 547 38.01 -18.69 17.95
CA VAL A 547 36.55 -18.60 17.97
C VAL A 547 35.94 -19.14 16.67
N ARG A 548 35.23 -20.28 16.76
CA ARG A 548 34.57 -20.93 15.61
C ARG A 548 33.35 -20.13 15.18
N GLN A 549 33.41 -19.59 13.95
CA GLN A 549 32.26 -18.88 13.38
C GLN A 549 31.25 -19.87 12.73
N PRO A 550 29.91 -19.56 12.75
CA PRO A 550 28.95 -20.44 12.13
C PRO A 550 29.22 -20.60 10.63
N PRO A 551 29.01 -21.80 10.06
CA PRO A 551 29.08 -22.07 8.62
C PRO A 551 27.97 -21.31 7.88
N GLY A 552 28.04 -21.25 6.56
CA GLY A 552 26.97 -20.63 5.75
C GLY A 552 27.37 -20.47 4.29
N PRO A 553 26.42 -20.13 3.42
CA PRO A 553 26.70 -19.90 1.99
C PRO A 553 27.67 -18.74 1.80
N ARG A 554 28.49 -18.80 0.73
CA ARG A 554 29.49 -17.77 0.44
C ARG A 554 28.82 -16.44 0.07
N PRO A 555 29.02 -15.36 0.83
CA PRO A 555 28.40 -14.09 0.56
C PRO A 555 29.01 -13.40 -0.66
N LEU A 556 28.17 -12.85 -1.53
CA LEU A 556 28.60 -11.99 -2.64
C LEU A 556 29.01 -10.60 -2.12
N PRO A 557 29.94 -9.92 -2.81
CA PRO A 557 30.31 -8.54 -2.46
C PRO A 557 29.09 -7.62 -2.45
N LEU A 558 29.01 -6.72 -1.46
CA LEU A 558 27.94 -5.76 -1.20
C LEU A 558 26.58 -6.38 -0.86
N ILE A 559 26.05 -7.27 -1.68
CA ILE A 559 24.70 -7.84 -1.49
C ILE A 559 24.66 -9.03 -0.51
N GLY A 560 25.81 -9.64 -0.20
CA GLY A 560 25.88 -10.79 0.71
C GLY A 560 25.11 -12.00 0.18
N ASN A 561 24.27 -12.58 1.02
CA ASN A 561 23.46 -13.79 0.74
C ASN A 561 22.02 -13.49 0.29
N LEU A 562 21.71 -12.26 -0.14
CA LEU A 562 20.33 -11.91 -0.54
C LEU A 562 19.82 -12.75 -1.72
N LEU A 563 20.73 -13.26 -2.59
CA LEU A 563 20.33 -14.13 -3.69
C LEU A 563 19.98 -15.54 -3.21
N ASP A 564 20.62 -16.04 -2.14
CA ASP A 564 20.33 -17.35 -1.57
C ASP A 564 18.94 -17.41 -0.91
N LEU A 565 18.38 -16.25 -0.56
CA LEU A 565 17.06 -16.11 0.04
C LEU A 565 15.92 -15.92 -0.99
N ARG A 566 16.20 -16.07 -2.28
CA ARG A 566 15.21 -15.97 -3.35
C ARG A 566 14.42 -17.27 -3.52
N GLY A 567 13.13 -17.11 -3.86
CA GLY A 567 12.24 -18.19 -4.28
C GLY A 567 11.57 -18.92 -3.10
N GLY A 568 10.29 -18.64 -2.91
CA GLY A 568 9.46 -19.23 -1.85
C GLY A 568 9.50 -18.46 -0.53
N ASP A 569 8.79 -18.99 0.44
CA ASP A 569 8.71 -18.40 1.78
C ASP A 569 10.05 -18.47 2.51
N LEU A 570 10.35 -17.43 3.26
CA LEU A 570 11.64 -17.25 3.92
C LEU A 570 11.97 -18.38 4.90
N HIS A 571 11.00 -18.85 5.69
CA HIS A 571 11.21 -19.92 6.67
C HIS A 571 11.54 -21.26 6.01
N HIS A 572 10.91 -21.59 4.87
CA HIS A 572 11.26 -22.78 4.06
C HIS A 572 12.66 -22.65 3.45
N THR A 573 12.99 -21.47 2.93
CA THR A 573 14.32 -21.20 2.36
C THR A 573 15.40 -21.32 3.42
N LEU A 574 15.21 -20.78 4.61
CA LEU A 574 16.15 -20.89 5.73
C LEU A 574 16.26 -22.34 6.23
N ALA A 575 15.16 -23.10 6.28
CA ALA A 575 15.18 -24.52 6.65
C ALA A 575 15.98 -25.36 5.62
N ARG A 576 15.79 -25.09 4.33
CA ARG A 576 16.57 -25.73 3.24
C ARG A 576 18.07 -25.43 3.34
N LEU A 577 18.42 -24.16 3.61
CA LEU A 577 19.83 -23.78 3.82
C LEU A 577 20.42 -24.41 5.08
N ALA A 578 19.64 -24.55 6.15
CA ALA A 578 20.08 -25.18 7.38
C ALA A 578 20.39 -26.68 7.21
N ARG A 579 19.67 -27.38 6.34
CA ARG A 579 20.00 -28.78 5.97
C ARG A 579 21.36 -28.91 5.29
N VAL A 580 21.80 -27.88 4.56
CA VAL A 580 23.08 -27.90 3.83
C VAL A 580 24.24 -27.38 4.68
N HIS A 581 24.00 -26.32 5.46
CA HIS A 581 25.06 -25.60 6.16
C HIS A 581 25.11 -25.89 7.68
N GLY A 582 24.12 -26.58 8.20
CA GLY A 582 23.98 -26.90 9.62
C GLY A 582 22.90 -26.04 10.33
N PRO A 583 22.45 -26.50 11.51
CA PRO A 583 21.32 -25.91 12.24
C PRO A 583 21.61 -24.51 12.81
N VAL A 584 22.87 -24.15 12.92
CA VAL A 584 23.30 -22.77 13.23
C VAL A 584 24.17 -22.29 12.08
N MET A 585 23.65 -21.32 11.30
CA MET A 585 24.35 -20.82 10.10
C MET A 585 24.44 -19.30 10.09
N ARG A 586 25.48 -18.79 9.42
CA ARG A 586 25.70 -17.36 9.23
C ARG A 586 25.31 -16.93 7.83
N LEU A 587 24.56 -15.85 7.76
CA LEU A 587 24.24 -15.14 6.53
C LEU A 587 24.76 -13.69 6.60
N ARG A 588 25.04 -13.12 5.44
CA ARG A 588 25.32 -11.70 5.29
C ARG A 588 24.23 -11.07 4.46
N LEU A 589 23.44 -10.19 5.08
CA LEU A 589 22.32 -9.49 4.46
C LEU A 589 22.74 -8.05 4.16
N GLY A 590 23.26 -7.79 2.96
CA GLY A 590 23.93 -6.53 2.68
C GLY A 590 25.18 -6.38 3.57
N LEU A 591 25.17 -5.37 4.45
CA LEU A 591 26.23 -5.16 5.44
C LEU A 591 25.93 -5.77 6.82
N VAL A 592 24.73 -6.28 7.04
CA VAL A 592 24.30 -6.84 8.32
C VAL A 592 24.64 -8.33 8.38
N THR A 593 25.28 -8.75 9.47
CA THR A 593 25.48 -10.16 9.79
C THR A 593 24.24 -10.72 10.47
N ALA A 594 23.72 -11.84 9.98
CA ALA A 594 22.66 -12.60 10.61
C ALA A 594 23.13 -14.01 10.98
N VAL A 595 22.71 -14.52 12.12
CA VAL A 595 22.86 -15.89 12.55
C VAL A 595 21.48 -16.54 12.63
N VAL A 596 21.28 -17.62 11.91
CA VAL A 596 20.02 -18.37 11.87
C VAL A 596 20.14 -19.59 12.73
N VAL A 597 19.16 -19.80 13.62
CA VAL A 597 19.05 -20.93 14.55
C VAL A 597 17.83 -21.75 14.13
N SER A 598 18.04 -23.00 13.77
CA SER A 598 17.02 -23.92 13.22
C SER A 598 16.95 -25.26 13.96
N SER A 599 17.56 -25.39 15.18
CA SER A 599 17.44 -26.58 16.00
C SER A 599 17.03 -26.27 17.43
N ARG A 600 16.36 -27.22 18.04
CA ARG A 600 15.90 -27.20 19.44
C ARG A 600 17.05 -26.91 20.41
N ASP A 601 18.16 -27.62 20.27
CA ASP A 601 19.25 -27.55 21.23
C ASP A 601 20.01 -26.22 21.18
N ALA A 602 20.21 -25.68 19.96
CA ALA A 602 20.78 -24.35 19.78
C ALA A 602 19.83 -23.25 20.29
N ALA A 603 18.52 -23.39 20.10
CA ALA A 603 17.51 -22.49 20.68
C ALA A 603 17.51 -22.54 22.20
N ARG A 604 17.59 -23.76 22.78
CA ARG A 604 17.70 -23.96 24.24
C ARG A 604 18.93 -23.22 24.78
N GLU A 605 20.10 -23.42 24.18
CA GLU A 605 21.33 -22.75 24.60
C GLU A 605 21.17 -21.22 24.54
N ALA A 606 20.66 -20.70 23.43
CA ALA A 606 20.46 -19.26 23.23
C ALA A 606 19.54 -18.64 24.31
N PHE A 607 18.41 -19.26 24.61
CA PHE A 607 17.41 -18.73 25.54
C PHE A 607 17.72 -19.04 27.02
N THR A 608 18.50 -20.08 27.33
CA THR A 608 18.83 -20.39 28.74
C THR A 608 20.12 -19.74 29.18
N ARG A 609 21.19 -19.78 28.35
CA ARG A 609 22.49 -19.25 28.70
C ARG A 609 22.72 -17.79 28.29
N HIS A 610 22.09 -17.36 27.19
CA HIS A 610 22.39 -16.07 26.56
C HIS A 610 21.16 -15.16 26.39
N ASP A 611 20.01 -15.50 27.00
CA ASP A 611 18.76 -14.77 26.84
C ASP A 611 18.93 -13.26 27.02
N ARG A 612 19.55 -12.81 28.13
CA ARG A 612 19.76 -11.38 28.39
C ARG A 612 20.59 -10.69 27.33
N ARG A 613 21.58 -11.37 26.77
CA ARG A 613 22.48 -10.84 25.73
C ARG A 613 21.84 -10.82 24.34
N LEU A 614 20.80 -11.62 24.14
CA LEU A 614 20.04 -11.75 22.91
C LEU A 614 18.65 -11.08 22.96
N ALA A 615 18.23 -10.54 24.11
CA ALA A 615 16.87 -10.00 24.30
C ALA A 615 16.61 -8.66 23.61
N ALA A 616 17.57 -8.01 22.97
CA ALA A 616 17.31 -6.85 22.12
C ALA A 616 16.68 -7.26 20.79
N ARG A 617 15.97 -6.34 20.14
CA ARG A 617 15.36 -6.53 18.81
C ARG A 617 16.24 -5.94 17.71
N ALA A 618 16.28 -6.59 16.55
CA ALA A 618 16.73 -5.99 15.31
C ALA A 618 15.58 -5.14 14.76
N VAL A 619 15.60 -3.85 15.07
CA VAL A 619 14.49 -2.92 14.81
C VAL A 619 14.46 -2.50 13.33
N PRO A 620 13.41 -2.85 12.56
CA PRO A 620 13.26 -2.43 11.18
C PRO A 620 13.11 -0.91 11.04
N ASP A 621 13.64 -0.33 9.95
CA ASP A 621 13.63 1.12 9.75
C ASP A 621 12.22 1.71 9.65
N ALA A 622 11.27 0.99 9.06
CA ALA A 622 9.88 1.39 8.97
C ALA A 622 9.23 1.66 10.33
N THR A 623 9.64 0.95 11.39
CA THR A 623 9.09 1.13 12.74
C THR A 623 9.54 2.43 13.43
N HIS A 624 10.54 3.12 12.87
CA HIS A 624 10.94 4.45 13.36
C HIS A 624 9.94 5.55 12.93
N ALA A 625 8.98 5.24 12.08
CA ALA A 625 7.90 6.14 11.73
C ALA A 625 7.17 6.63 12.99
N LEU A 626 6.87 7.93 13.05
CA LEU A 626 6.23 8.60 14.19
C LEU A 626 6.88 8.30 15.56
N GLY A 627 8.14 7.83 15.60
CA GLY A 627 8.83 7.44 16.82
C GLY A 627 8.29 6.17 17.50
N TYR A 628 7.50 5.36 16.78
CA TYR A 628 6.82 4.18 17.32
C TYR A 628 7.77 3.17 17.96
N SER A 629 8.89 2.83 17.32
CA SER A 629 9.86 1.88 17.90
C SER A 629 10.43 2.26 19.27
N ARG A 630 10.35 3.54 19.66
CA ARG A 630 10.80 4.06 20.96
C ARG A 630 9.70 4.04 22.03
N ARG A 631 8.49 3.59 21.68
CA ARG A 631 7.28 3.60 22.53
C ARG A 631 6.62 2.23 22.62
N SER A 632 6.92 1.32 21.68
CA SER A 632 6.32 -0.01 21.56
C SER A 632 6.99 -1.02 22.49
N VAL A 633 6.19 -1.82 23.20
CA VAL A 633 6.69 -2.94 24.01
C VAL A 633 7.34 -4.02 23.15
N VAL A 634 7.00 -4.09 21.87
CA VAL A 634 7.56 -5.03 20.90
C VAL A 634 9.02 -4.68 20.57
N TRP A 635 9.30 -3.39 20.33
CA TRP A 635 10.57 -2.92 19.74
C TRP A 635 11.56 -2.33 20.76
N LEU A 636 11.08 -1.83 21.91
CA LEU A 636 11.95 -1.29 22.95
C LEU A 636 12.98 -2.32 23.43
N PRO A 637 14.22 -1.94 23.74
CA PRO A 637 15.18 -2.80 24.42
C PRO A 637 14.65 -3.27 25.78
N SER A 638 14.87 -4.54 26.14
CA SER A 638 14.44 -5.08 27.45
C SER A 638 15.14 -4.41 28.65
N SER A 639 16.26 -3.74 28.39
CA SER A 639 16.98 -2.92 29.39
C SER A 639 16.32 -1.57 29.65
N ALA A 640 15.44 -1.08 28.75
CA ALA A 640 14.81 0.23 28.89
C ALA A 640 13.81 0.26 30.05
N PRO A 641 13.84 1.29 30.94
CA PRO A 641 12.87 1.42 32.03
C PRO A 641 11.43 1.42 31.54
N LEU A 642 11.15 2.14 30.44
CA LEU A 642 9.81 2.19 29.81
C LEU A 642 9.33 0.79 29.40
N TRP A 643 10.22 -0.06 28.82
CA TRP A 643 9.85 -1.43 28.47
C TRP A 643 9.35 -2.23 29.67
N LYS A 644 10.05 -2.11 30.80
CA LYS A 644 9.65 -2.78 32.07
C LYS A 644 8.29 -2.28 32.55
N THR A 645 8.05 -0.96 32.49
CA THR A 645 6.75 -0.37 32.86
C THR A 645 5.64 -0.87 31.99
N LEU A 646 5.78 -0.81 30.65
CA LEU A 646 4.77 -1.26 29.71
C LEU A 646 4.52 -2.77 29.82
N ARG A 647 5.58 -3.58 29.86
CA ARG A 647 5.50 -5.03 30.03
C ARG A 647 4.84 -5.42 31.35
N GLY A 648 5.19 -4.72 32.43
CA GLY A 648 4.58 -4.91 33.74
C GLY A 648 3.10 -4.54 33.79
N ALA A 649 2.71 -3.42 33.17
CA ALA A 649 1.31 -3.02 33.06
C ALA A 649 0.46 -4.07 32.32
N VAL A 650 0.93 -4.55 31.17
CA VAL A 650 0.25 -5.60 30.40
C VAL A 650 0.15 -6.90 31.21
N ALA A 651 1.21 -7.33 31.85
CA ALA A 651 1.22 -8.56 32.63
C ALA A 651 0.30 -8.47 33.86
N ALA A 652 0.24 -7.33 34.53
CA ALA A 652 -0.56 -7.16 35.75
C ALA A 652 -2.05 -6.99 35.49
N HIS A 653 -2.42 -6.20 34.49
CA HIS A 653 -3.82 -5.80 34.27
C HIS A 653 -4.54 -6.62 33.19
N VAL A 654 -3.83 -7.14 32.17
CA VAL A 654 -4.46 -7.89 31.08
C VAL A 654 -4.30 -9.40 31.29
N PHE A 655 -3.07 -9.86 31.50
CA PHE A 655 -2.73 -11.29 31.43
C PHE A 655 -2.50 -11.95 32.81
N SER A 656 -2.70 -11.22 33.91
CA SER A 656 -2.70 -11.82 35.24
C SER A 656 -3.95 -12.72 35.42
N PRO A 657 -3.90 -13.74 36.31
CA PRO A 657 -5.08 -14.56 36.63
C PRO A 657 -6.30 -13.71 37.03
N ARG A 658 -6.05 -12.63 37.78
CA ARG A 658 -7.12 -11.68 38.20
C ARG A 658 -7.70 -10.88 37.01
N GLY A 659 -6.85 -10.34 36.14
CA GLY A 659 -7.28 -9.61 34.93
C GLY A 659 -8.05 -10.50 33.97
N LEU A 660 -7.56 -11.73 33.75
CA LEU A 660 -8.24 -12.71 32.91
C LEU A 660 -9.59 -13.13 33.49
N ALA A 661 -9.70 -13.33 34.80
CA ALA A 661 -10.98 -13.66 35.47
C ALA A 661 -11.97 -12.49 35.35
N ALA A 662 -11.54 -11.26 35.58
CA ALA A 662 -12.40 -10.07 35.48
C ALA A 662 -12.98 -9.90 34.08
N ALA A 663 -12.20 -10.16 33.03
CA ALA A 663 -12.63 -10.03 31.62
C ALA A 663 -13.33 -11.28 31.05
N ARG A 664 -13.58 -12.36 31.84
CA ARG A 664 -14.19 -13.60 31.38
C ARG A 664 -15.57 -13.35 30.77
N GLY A 665 -16.49 -12.68 31.47
CA GLY A 665 -17.83 -12.39 30.98
C GLY A 665 -17.85 -11.54 29.70
N VAL A 666 -16.84 -10.68 29.50
CA VAL A 666 -16.67 -9.93 28.24
C VAL A 666 -16.30 -10.90 27.11
N ARG A 667 -15.33 -11.78 27.30
CA ARG A 667 -14.91 -12.76 26.29
C ARG A 667 -16.07 -13.68 25.89
N GLU A 668 -16.82 -14.19 26.87
CA GLU A 668 -17.97 -15.07 26.60
C GLU A 668 -19.09 -14.35 25.82
N ARG A 669 -19.37 -13.08 26.11
CA ARG A 669 -20.31 -12.30 25.30
C ARG A 669 -19.79 -12.13 23.86
N LYS A 670 -18.51 -11.77 23.67
CA LYS A 670 -17.96 -11.50 22.32
C LYS A 670 -17.85 -12.77 21.47
N VAL A 671 -17.62 -13.91 22.06
CA VAL A 671 -17.69 -15.19 21.33
C VAL A 671 -19.15 -15.53 20.97
N ARG A 672 -20.13 -15.24 21.83
CA ARG A 672 -21.56 -15.35 21.46
C ARG A 672 -21.95 -14.42 20.32
N ASP A 673 -21.46 -13.19 20.32
CA ASP A 673 -21.69 -12.25 19.20
C ASP A 673 -21.11 -12.80 17.88
N LEU A 674 -19.93 -13.42 17.93
CA LEU A 674 -19.31 -14.07 16.76
C LEU A 674 -20.15 -15.29 16.29
N VAL A 675 -20.62 -16.13 17.20
CA VAL A 675 -21.52 -17.26 16.89
C VAL A 675 -22.83 -16.75 16.28
N GLY A 676 -23.38 -15.66 16.82
CA GLY A 676 -24.57 -14.99 16.27
C GLY A 676 -24.36 -14.57 14.82
N TYR A 677 -23.23 -13.94 14.52
CA TYR A 677 -22.87 -13.53 13.14
C TYR A 677 -22.89 -14.72 12.16
N PHE A 678 -22.36 -15.89 12.53
CA PHE A 678 -22.38 -17.08 11.68
C PHE A 678 -23.80 -17.69 11.62
N ARG A 679 -24.59 -17.60 12.68
CA ARG A 679 -25.97 -18.07 12.70
C ARG A 679 -26.86 -17.30 11.73
N ASP A 680 -26.68 -15.98 11.66
CA ASP A 680 -27.41 -15.11 10.73
C ASP A 680 -27.08 -15.39 9.26
N ARG A 681 -25.95 -16.10 9.01
CA ARG A 681 -25.46 -16.50 7.68
C ARG A 681 -25.43 -18.01 7.50
N ALA A 682 -26.22 -18.73 8.25
CA ALA A 682 -26.31 -20.18 8.11
C ALA A 682 -26.78 -20.55 6.69
N GLY A 683 -26.05 -21.45 6.04
CA GLY A 683 -26.28 -21.83 4.64
C GLY A 683 -25.59 -20.98 3.60
N GLU A 684 -24.96 -19.86 3.97
CA GLU A 684 -24.18 -19.01 3.07
C GLU A 684 -22.68 -19.30 3.16
N GLU A 685 -21.95 -19.05 2.06
CA GLU A 685 -20.47 -19.11 2.04
C GLU A 685 -19.91 -17.92 2.83
N VAL A 686 -19.10 -18.17 3.85
CA VAL A 686 -18.48 -17.15 4.72
C VAL A 686 -16.96 -17.29 4.71
N ASP A 687 -16.27 -16.17 4.70
CA ASP A 687 -14.83 -16.10 5.00
C ASP A 687 -14.61 -16.24 6.51
N VAL A 688 -14.15 -17.43 6.92
CA VAL A 688 -13.99 -17.79 8.34
C VAL A 688 -12.91 -16.94 9.00
N GLY A 689 -11.76 -16.74 8.33
CA GLY A 689 -10.66 -15.95 8.85
C GLY A 689 -11.04 -14.50 9.07
N GLN A 690 -11.79 -13.91 8.14
CA GLN A 690 -12.24 -12.51 8.24
C GLN A 690 -13.28 -12.32 9.36
N ALA A 691 -14.23 -13.23 9.51
CA ALA A 691 -15.25 -13.17 10.56
C ALA A 691 -14.62 -13.33 11.95
N VAL A 692 -13.74 -14.33 12.11
CA VAL A 692 -13.02 -14.56 13.37
C VAL A 692 -12.11 -13.38 13.71
N TYR A 693 -11.47 -12.73 12.72
CA TYR A 693 -10.69 -11.51 12.94
C TYR A 693 -11.54 -10.39 13.55
N GLY A 694 -12.72 -10.12 13.00
CA GLY A 694 -13.64 -9.09 13.54
C GLY A 694 -14.09 -9.42 14.95
N GLY A 695 -14.45 -10.68 15.21
CA GLY A 695 -14.81 -11.16 16.55
C GLY A 695 -13.66 -11.06 17.56
N ALA A 696 -12.44 -11.47 17.17
CA ALA A 696 -11.24 -11.39 18.00
C ALA A 696 -10.84 -9.94 18.28
N LEU A 697 -10.95 -9.06 17.29
CA LEU A 697 -10.68 -7.64 17.47
C LEU A 697 -11.62 -7.00 18.50
N ASN A 698 -12.93 -7.27 18.41
CA ASN A 698 -13.90 -6.80 19.40
C ASN A 698 -13.71 -7.46 20.78
N LEU A 699 -13.33 -8.72 20.83
CA LEU A 699 -13.01 -9.39 22.09
C LEU A 699 -11.83 -8.72 22.80
N VAL A 700 -10.75 -8.44 22.06
CA VAL A 700 -9.55 -7.77 22.60
C VAL A 700 -9.87 -6.32 22.98
N SER A 701 -10.56 -5.57 22.12
CA SER A 701 -10.91 -4.17 22.38
C SER A 701 -11.84 -4.02 23.58
N SER A 702 -12.90 -4.83 23.64
CA SER A 702 -13.83 -4.78 24.76
C SER A 702 -13.19 -5.25 26.09
N ALA A 703 -12.25 -6.20 26.06
CA ALA A 703 -11.50 -6.62 27.26
C ALA A 703 -10.49 -5.57 27.76
N ILE A 704 -10.01 -4.67 26.88
CA ILE A 704 -8.95 -3.70 27.17
C ILE A 704 -9.50 -2.29 27.41
N CYS A 705 -10.50 -1.86 26.66
CA CYS A 705 -11.03 -0.51 26.71
C CYS A 705 -12.58 -0.45 26.72
N SER A 706 -13.24 -1.56 27.03
CA SER A 706 -14.70 -1.67 27.17
C SER A 706 -15.50 -1.12 25.96
N ALA A 707 -14.92 -1.21 24.76
CA ALA A 707 -15.51 -0.70 23.53
C ALA A 707 -15.31 -1.66 22.35
N ASP A 708 -16.32 -1.81 21.51
CA ASP A 708 -16.19 -2.46 20.22
C ASP A 708 -15.64 -1.49 19.19
N VAL A 709 -14.73 -1.97 18.34
CA VAL A 709 -14.05 -1.14 17.33
C VAL A 709 -14.63 -1.36 15.93
N VAL A 710 -15.24 -2.53 15.69
CA VAL A 710 -15.78 -2.90 14.39
C VAL A 710 -17.11 -3.63 14.54
N GLU A 711 -17.91 -3.60 13.48
CA GLU A 711 -19.01 -4.54 13.28
C GLU A 711 -18.46 -5.78 12.55
N ILE A 712 -18.77 -6.98 13.05
CA ILE A 712 -18.25 -8.23 12.47
C ILE A 712 -18.76 -8.37 11.04
N GLY A 713 -17.86 -8.65 10.08
CA GLY A 713 -18.18 -8.76 8.66
C GLY A 713 -18.37 -7.43 7.92
N ALA A 714 -18.38 -6.30 8.61
CA ALA A 714 -18.48 -5.00 7.95
C ALA A 714 -17.19 -4.60 7.23
N ALA A 715 -17.32 -3.72 6.23
CA ALA A 715 -16.19 -3.16 5.48
C ALA A 715 -15.18 -2.40 6.38
N SER A 716 -15.63 -1.89 7.54
CA SER A 716 -14.76 -1.27 8.54
C SER A 716 -13.75 -2.26 9.14
N ALA A 717 -14.19 -3.49 9.47
CA ALA A 717 -13.33 -4.55 9.96
C ALA A 717 -12.28 -4.97 8.92
N THR A 718 -12.72 -5.14 7.67
CA THR A 718 -11.84 -5.44 6.53
C THR A 718 -10.83 -4.32 6.29
N GLY A 719 -11.26 -3.06 6.40
CA GLY A 719 -10.40 -1.90 6.23
C GLY A 719 -9.31 -1.77 7.31
N ILE A 720 -9.66 -2.02 8.58
CA ILE A 720 -8.68 -2.01 9.70
C ILE A 720 -7.72 -3.18 9.55
N ARG A 721 -8.23 -4.39 9.26
CA ARG A 721 -7.39 -5.57 9.02
C ARG A 721 -6.35 -5.29 7.93
N LYS A 722 -6.78 -4.75 6.79
CA LYS A 722 -5.88 -4.42 5.68
C LYS A 722 -4.83 -3.37 6.05
N LEU A 723 -5.19 -2.33 6.80
CA LEU A 723 -4.22 -1.32 7.27
C LEU A 723 -3.15 -1.93 8.19
N VAL A 724 -3.55 -2.89 9.03
CA VAL A 724 -2.63 -3.62 9.92
C VAL A 724 -1.76 -4.57 9.09
N GLU A 725 -2.34 -5.36 8.19
CA GLU A 725 -1.63 -6.27 7.29
C GLU A 725 -0.58 -5.54 6.44
N ASP A 726 -0.96 -4.43 5.79
CA ASP A 726 -0.05 -3.62 4.96
C ASP A 726 1.13 -3.06 5.78
N LEU A 727 0.88 -2.64 7.03
CA LEU A 727 1.91 -2.15 7.93
C LEU A 727 2.83 -3.27 8.42
N VAL A 728 2.26 -4.41 8.78
CA VAL A 728 2.95 -5.59 9.29
C VAL A 728 3.81 -6.23 8.18
N GLU A 729 3.29 -6.33 6.95
CA GLU A 729 4.05 -6.79 5.77
C GLU A 729 5.23 -5.86 5.45
N LEU A 730 5.01 -4.55 5.53
CA LEU A 730 6.08 -3.56 5.34
C LEU A 730 7.20 -3.69 6.38
N ILE A 731 6.84 -3.95 7.64
CA ILE A 731 7.80 -4.13 8.74
C ILE A 731 8.62 -5.42 8.55
N ALA A 732 8.00 -6.48 8.03
CA ALA A 732 8.66 -7.77 7.80
C ALA A 732 9.55 -7.78 6.57
N THR A 733 9.26 -6.95 5.59
CA THR A 733 10.03 -6.93 4.33
C THR A 733 11.32 -6.14 4.53
N PRO A 734 12.52 -6.77 4.38
CA PRO A 734 13.78 -6.07 4.54
C PRO A 734 13.93 -4.94 3.53
N ASN A 735 14.18 -3.73 4.01
CA ASN A 735 14.41 -2.58 3.15
C ASN A 735 15.91 -2.27 3.01
N VAL A 736 16.25 -1.39 2.06
CA VAL A 736 17.63 -0.97 1.83
C VAL A 736 18.24 -0.33 3.08
N SER A 737 17.45 0.39 3.87
CA SER A 737 17.88 1.03 5.13
C SER A 737 18.22 0.01 6.22
N ASP A 738 17.59 -1.18 6.20
CA ASP A 738 17.89 -2.26 7.15
C ASP A 738 19.16 -3.02 6.74
N LEU A 739 19.35 -3.22 5.43
CA LEU A 739 20.50 -3.91 4.86
C LEU A 739 21.77 -3.04 4.83
N TYR A 740 21.59 -1.72 4.71
CA TYR A 740 22.64 -0.70 4.65
C TYR A 740 22.32 0.46 5.61
N PRO A 741 22.59 0.30 6.91
CA PRO A 741 22.13 1.24 7.96
C PRO A 741 22.57 2.70 7.77
N PHE A 742 23.66 2.95 7.06
CA PHE A 742 24.13 4.31 6.75
C PHE A 742 23.22 5.06 5.77
N LEU A 743 22.39 4.33 4.97
CA LEU A 743 21.40 4.90 4.07
C LEU A 743 20.06 5.21 4.77
N ARG A 744 19.93 4.88 6.04
CA ARG A 744 18.68 5.00 6.82
C ARG A 744 18.08 6.40 6.80
N ARG A 745 18.93 7.45 6.81
CA ARG A 745 18.47 8.86 6.74
C ARG A 745 17.80 9.21 5.41
N LEU A 746 18.07 8.45 4.37
CA LEU A 746 17.62 8.76 3.01
C LEU A 746 16.20 8.26 2.71
N ASP A 747 15.71 7.27 3.49
CA ASP A 747 14.42 6.61 3.24
C ASP A 747 14.18 6.35 1.74
N LEU A 748 15.17 5.72 1.08
CA LEU A 748 15.25 5.59 -0.38
C LEU A 748 14.02 4.92 -1.00
N GLN A 749 13.39 4.03 -0.24
CA GLN A 749 12.17 3.32 -0.66
C GLN A 749 10.89 4.05 -0.22
N GLY A 750 10.99 5.09 0.61
CA GLY A 750 9.85 5.80 1.17
C GLY A 750 9.03 4.98 2.19
N TRP A 751 9.57 3.86 2.66
CA TRP A 751 8.83 2.94 3.53
C TRP A 751 8.56 3.49 4.92
N ARG A 752 9.45 4.32 5.45
CA ARG A 752 9.19 5.03 6.71
C ARG A 752 8.03 6.02 6.57
N ARG A 753 7.97 6.73 5.43
CA ARG A 753 6.85 7.64 5.11
C ARG A 753 5.55 6.89 4.89
N PHE A 754 5.59 5.75 4.20
CA PHE A 754 4.43 4.88 4.02
C PHE A 754 3.92 4.35 5.38
N ALA A 755 4.81 3.82 6.22
CA ALA A 755 4.47 3.38 7.58
C ALA A 755 3.86 4.52 8.42
N ALA A 756 4.43 5.74 8.33
CA ALA A 756 3.88 6.90 9.04
C ALA A 756 2.44 7.23 8.63
N LYS A 757 2.12 7.13 7.32
CA LYS A 757 0.76 7.36 6.80
C LYS A 757 -0.24 6.34 7.38
N HIS A 758 0.12 5.05 7.42
CA HIS A 758 -0.74 3.98 7.92
C HIS A 758 -0.86 4.02 9.46
N MET A 759 0.25 4.18 10.16
CA MET A 759 0.26 4.34 11.62
C MET A 759 -0.58 5.55 12.06
N LYS A 760 -0.52 6.68 11.35
CA LYS A 760 -1.32 7.87 11.68
C LYS A 760 -2.82 7.56 11.65
N LYS A 761 -3.30 6.80 10.65
CA LYS A 761 -4.71 6.40 10.56
C LYS A 761 -5.13 5.56 11.77
N ILE A 762 -4.32 4.55 12.12
CA ILE A 762 -4.61 3.64 13.23
C ILE A 762 -4.51 4.39 14.57
N PHE A 763 -3.49 5.23 14.75
CA PHE A 763 -3.33 6.02 15.97
C PHE A 763 -4.47 7.02 16.17
N CYS A 764 -5.04 7.59 15.10
CA CYS A 764 -6.24 8.42 15.22
C CYS A 764 -7.45 7.63 15.78
N ILE A 765 -7.61 6.36 15.42
CA ILE A 765 -8.66 5.50 15.99
C ILE A 765 -8.41 5.27 17.49
N MET A 766 -7.17 4.92 17.85
CA MET A 766 -6.79 4.68 19.26
C MET A 766 -6.92 5.95 20.11
N ASP A 767 -6.44 7.08 19.57
CA ASP A 767 -6.57 8.39 20.21
C ASP A 767 -8.04 8.78 20.43
N GLY A 768 -8.93 8.47 19.49
CA GLY A 768 -10.36 8.69 19.62
C GLY A 768 -10.96 7.91 20.81
N ILE A 769 -10.51 6.67 21.04
CA ILE A 769 -10.92 5.87 22.21
C ILE A 769 -10.42 6.50 23.51
N VAL A 770 -9.14 6.90 23.54
CA VAL A 770 -8.52 7.57 24.70
C VAL A 770 -9.25 8.88 25.02
N TYR A 771 -9.58 9.70 24.01
CA TYR A 771 -10.29 10.96 24.22
C TYR A 771 -11.69 10.75 24.79
N ARG A 772 -12.46 9.80 24.27
CA ARG A 772 -13.78 9.48 24.80
C ARG A 772 -13.70 9.09 26.26
N ARG A 773 -12.77 8.20 26.65
CA ARG A 773 -12.58 7.78 28.03
C ARG A 773 -12.20 8.96 28.96
N LEU A 774 -11.30 9.83 28.53
CA LEU A 774 -10.93 11.02 29.30
C LEU A 774 -12.12 11.99 29.47
N ALA A 775 -12.96 12.16 28.46
CA ALA A 775 -14.16 12.97 28.55
C ALA A 775 -15.23 12.36 29.48
N GLU A 776 -15.43 11.04 29.44
CA GLU A 776 -16.31 10.28 30.34
C GLU A 776 -15.85 10.41 31.80
N THR A 777 -14.56 10.25 32.06
CA THR A 777 -13.97 10.39 33.40
C THR A 777 -14.10 11.81 33.94
N ALA A 778 -14.04 12.84 33.08
CA ALA A 778 -14.20 14.23 33.46
C ALA A 778 -15.68 14.62 33.74
N SER A 779 -16.64 13.94 33.13
CA SER A 779 -18.08 14.29 33.18
C SER A 779 -18.89 13.56 34.25
N SER A 780 -18.44 12.43 34.75
CA SER A 780 -19.20 11.63 35.74
C SER A 780 -18.36 11.13 36.89
N LYS A 781 -18.89 11.26 38.13
CA LYS A 781 -18.29 10.70 39.34
C LYS A 781 -18.31 9.15 39.41
N SER A 782 -18.86 8.46 38.39
CA SER A 782 -19.02 7.00 38.35
C SER A 782 -18.33 6.33 37.16
N GLY A 783 -17.42 7.00 36.45
CA GLY A 783 -16.88 6.55 35.17
C GLY A 783 -15.59 5.72 35.23
N VAL A 784 -15.36 4.93 36.28
CA VAL A 784 -14.23 3.99 36.28
C VAL A 784 -14.72 2.63 35.78
N HIS A 785 -14.34 2.21 34.59
CA HIS A 785 -14.69 0.90 34.03
C HIS A 785 -13.81 -0.23 34.61
N GLY A 786 -12.68 0.13 35.26
CA GLY A 786 -11.75 -0.82 35.88
C GLY A 786 -11.00 -1.67 34.87
N ASP A 787 -10.93 -1.23 33.60
CA ASP A 787 -10.25 -1.93 32.51
C ASP A 787 -8.77 -1.53 32.35
N PHE A 788 -8.11 -2.09 31.36
CA PHE A 788 -6.69 -1.81 31.12
C PHE A 788 -6.44 -0.36 30.69
N LEU A 789 -7.35 0.26 29.96
CA LEU A 789 -7.21 1.66 29.56
C LEU A 789 -7.21 2.58 30.79
N ASP A 790 -8.08 2.32 31.78
CA ASP A 790 -8.10 3.08 33.03
C ASP A 790 -6.76 2.98 33.76
N ALA A 791 -6.18 1.75 33.85
CA ALA A 791 -4.84 1.56 34.44
C ALA A 791 -3.73 2.29 33.68
N LEU A 792 -3.80 2.38 32.36
CA LEU A 792 -2.86 3.17 31.56
C LEU A 792 -3.03 4.68 31.81
N LEU A 793 -4.26 5.16 31.93
CA LEU A 793 -4.55 6.56 32.23
C LEU A 793 -4.10 6.94 33.65
N GLU A 794 -4.20 6.04 34.63
CA GLU A 794 -3.61 6.22 35.97
C GLU A 794 -2.09 6.34 35.91
N LEU A 795 -1.42 5.47 35.15
CA LEU A 795 0.04 5.56 34.95
C LEU A 795 0.44 6.85 34.20
N MET A 796 -0.39 7.34 33.33
CA MET A 796 -0.20 8.60 32.62
C MET A 796 -0.36 9.79 33.57
N SER A 797 -1.41 9.81 34.40
CA SER A 797 -1.65 10.87 35.39
C SER A 797 -0.55 10.90 36.48
N ALA A 798 0.01 9.74 36.82
CA ALA A 798 1.16 9.60 37.70
C ALA A 798 2.51 9.99 37.04
N GLY A 799 2.52 10.48 35.80
CA GLY A 799 3.73 10.90 35.08
C GLY A 799 4.67 9.75 34.66
N LYS A 800 4.24 8.50 34.77
CA LYS A 800 5.08 7.32 34.44
C LYS A 800 5.11 7.01 32.94
N MET A 801 4.18 7.54 32.17
CA MET A 801 4.13 7.41 30.71
C MET A 801 3.43 8.61 30.07
N SER A 802 3.71 8.83 28.77
CA SER A 802 3.04 9.86 27.98
C SER A 802 1.77 9.29 27.31
N ARG A 803 0.89 10.17 26.84
CA ARG A 803 -0.26 9.80 26.02
C ARG A 803 0.14 8.97 24.80
N ASP A 804 1.19 9.38 24.09
CA ASP A 804 1.71 8.65 22.94
C ASP A 804 2.15 7.22 23.28
N ASN A 805 2.58 6.99 24.56
CA ASN A 805 2.90 5.63 25.03
C ASN A 805 1.62 4.81 25.22
N VAL A 806 0.55 5.43 25.71
CA VAL A 806 -0.78 4.78 25.83
C VAL A 806 -1.28 4.36 24.44
N THR A 807 -1.25 5.26 23.46
CA THR A 807 -1.65 4.96 22.07
C THR A 807 -0.79 3.84 21.46
N ALA A 808 0.52 3.86 21.67
CA ALA A 808 1.44 2.86 21.12
C ALA A 808 1.21 1.46 21.74
N ILE A 809 0.99 1.36 23.06
CA ILE A 809 0.75 0.06 23.69
C ILE A 809 -0.63 -0.50 23.36
N MET A 810 -1.65 0.36 23.23
CA MET A 810 -2.95 -0.07 22.73
C MET A 810 -2.79 -0.67 21.34
N PHE A 811 -2.09 0.00 20.42
CA PHE A 811 -1.81 -0.53 19.09
C PHE A 811 -1.08 -1.87 19.13
N ASP A 812 -0.04 -2.01 19.96
CA ASP A 812 0.69 -3.28 20.11
C ASP A 812 -0.24 -4.42 20.53
N VAL A 813 -1.13 -4.20 21.49
CA VAL A 813 -2.01 -5.24 22.03
C VAL A 813 -3.16 -5.57 21.05
N PHE A 814 -3.74 -4.57 20.41
CA PHE A 814 -4.79 -4.76 19.41
C PHE A 814 -4.29 -5.59 18.23
N THR A 815 -3.16 -5.17 17.66
CA THR A 815 -2.59 -5.83 16.47
C THR A 815 -2.15 -7.26 16.78
N ALA A 816 -1.45 -7.45 17.91
CA ALA A 816 -0.93 -8.77 18.25
C ALA A 816 -2.03 -9.73 18.73
N GLY A 817 -3.11 -9.23 19.32
CA GLY A 817 -4.15 -10.06 19.93
C GLY A 817 -5.26 -10.50 18.98
N SER A 818 -5.55 -9.73 17.92
CA SER A 818 -6.64 -10.05 17.00
C SER A 818 -6.22 -10.97 15.86
N ASP A 819 -5.17 -10.59 15.14
CA ASP A 819 -4.73 -11.29 13.93
C ASP A 819 -4.22 -12.71 14.23
N THR A 820 -3.38 -12.84 15.27
CA THR A 820 -2.80 -14.14 15.64
C THR A 820 -3.86 -15.17 16.09
N VAL A 821 -4.91 -14.74 16.79
CA VAL A 821 -6.03 -15.60 17.19
C VAL A 821 -6.81 -16.05 15.97
N ALA A 822 -7.12 -15.12 15.05
CA ALA A 822 -7.87 -15.44 13.84
C ALA A 822 -7.13 -16.43 12.95
N ILE A 823 -5.83 -16.21 12.71
CA ILE A 823 -4.99 -17.13 11.92
C ILE A 823 -4.94 -18.53 12.54
N THR A 824 -4.78 -18.63 13.87
CA THR A 824 -4.72 -19.94 14.52
C THR A 824 -6.04 -20.69 14.42
N VAL A 825 -7.18 -20.02 14.62
CA VAL A 825 -8.51 -20.61 14.46
C VAL A 825 -8.77 -21.01 13.01
N GLU A 826 -8.41 -20.15 12.05
CA GLU A 826 -8.58 -20.43 10.62
C GLU A 826 -7.79 -21.69 10.20
N TRP A 827 -6.52 -21.83 10.62
CA TRP A 827 -5.71 -23.02 10.37
C TRP A 827 -6.29 -24.28 11.04
N ALA A 828 -6.73 -24.18 12.31
CA ALA A 828 -7.35 -25.29 13.01
C ALA A 828 -8.64 -25.76 12.32
N MET A 829 -9.47 -24.82 11.86
CA MET A 829 -10.69 -25.12 11.09
C MET A 829 -10.37 -25.76 9.73
N ALA A 830 -9.36 -25.25 9.02
CA ALA A 830 -8.94 -25.82 7.73
C ALA A 830 -8.45 -27.25 7.88
N GLU A 831 -7.61 -27.52 8.87
CA GLU A 831 -7.11 -28.87 9.14
C GLU A 831 -8.22 -29.85 9.62
N LEU A 832 -9.17 -29.36 10.42
CA LEU A 832 -10.33 -30.15 10.83
C LEU A 832 -11.24 -30.51 9.65
N LEU A 833 -11.52 -29.55 8.77
CA LEU A 833 -12.30 -29.80 7.55
C LEU A 833 -11.61 -30.79 6.61
N ARG A 834 -10.27 -30.69 6.49
CA ARG A 834 -9.46 -31.60 5.69
C ARG A 834 -9.40 -33.03 6.25
N ASN A 835 -9.58 -33.19 7.58
CA ASN A 835 -9.45 -34.44 8.28
C ASN A 835 -10.77 -34.84 8.99
N PRO A 836 -11.78 -35.38 8.27
CA PRO A 836 -13.10 -35.68 8.84
C PRO A 836 -13.07 -36.66 10.04
N SER A 837 -12.11 -37.57 10.08
CA SER A 837 -11.93 -38.51 11.22
C SER A 837 -11.52 -37.79 12.50
N ILE A 838 -10.65 -36.79 12.41
CA ILE A 838 -10.24 -35.93 13.52
C ILE A 838 -11.40 -35.04 13.94
N MET A 839 -12.13 -34.44 12.97
CA MET A 839 -13.33 -33.64 13.21
C MET A 839 -14.38 -34.44 14.00
N ALA A 840 -14.62 -35.72 13.61
CA ALA A 840 -15.58 -36.58 14.30
C ALA A 840 -15.17 -36.84 15.76
N LYS A 841 -13.88 -37.07 16.07
CA LYS A 841 -13.39 -37.23 17.45
C LYS A 841 -13.57 -35.94 18.28
N VAL A 842 -13.27 -34.78 17.73
CA VAL A 842 -13.51 -33.48 18.38
C VAL A 842 -14.99 -33.31 18.71
N ARG A 843 -15.87 -33.59 17.76
CA ARG A 843 -17.33 -33.50 17.97
C ARG A 843 -17.82 -34.48 19.03
N ALA A 844 -17.29 -35.69 19.05
CA ALA A 844 -17.63 -36.68 20.11
C ALA A 844 -17.22 -36.19 21.50
N GLU A 845 -16.03 -35.57 21.63
CA GLU A 845 -15.59 -34.95 22.88
C GLU A 845 -16.49 -33.79 23.29
N ILE A 846 -16.82 -32.88 22.37
CA ILE A 846 -17.69 -31.74 22.59
C ILE A 846 -19.06 -32.21 23.10
N ASN A 847 -19.68 -33.17 22.43
CA ASN A 847 -20.98 -33.73 22.81
C ASN A 847 -20.93 -34.42 24.18
N GLY A 848 -19.84 -35.14 24.49
CA GLY A 848 -19.62 -35.80 25.78
C GLY A 848 -19.47 -34.81 26.93
N VAL A 849 -18.82 -33.67 26.72
CA VAL A 849 -18.59 -32.68 27.78
C VAL A 849 -19.79 -31.73 27.94
N LEU A 850 -20.39 -31.28 26.82
CA LEU A 850 -21.46 -30.27 26.87
C LEU A 850 -22.85 -30.86 27.11
N GLY A 851 -23.12 -32.11 26.67
CA GLY A 851 -24.31 -32.86 27.02
C GLY A 851 -25.66 -32.15 26.83
N GLY A 852 -25.81 -31.28 25.81
CA GLY A 852 -27.04 -30.55 25.55
C GLY A 852 -27.08 -29.14 26.15
N LYS A 853 -25.96 -28.60 26.63
CA LYS A 853 -25.80 -27.16 26.97
C LYS A 853 -26.06 -26.33 25.72
N GLU A 854 -26.91 -25.31 25.82
CA GLU A 854 -27.18 -24.37 24.73
C GLU A 854 -25.98 -23.44 24.40
N ALA A 855 -25.20 -23.09 25.43
CA ALA A 855 -24.08 -22.17 25.27
C ALA A 855 -22.80 -22.72 25.89
N VAL A 856 -21.69 -22.60 25.17
CA VAL A 856 -20.37 -22.97 25.62
C VAL A 856 -19.82 -21.88 26.55
N GLU A 857 -19.22 -22.26 27.65
CA GLU A 857 -18.46 -21.38 28.55
C GLU A 857 -16.94 -21.55 28.34
N GLU A 858 -16.14 -20.54 28.67
CA GLU A 858 -14.69 -20.63 28.56
C GLU A 858 -14.08 -21.80 29.34
N ALA A 859 -14.69 -22.18 30.47
CA ALA A 859 -14.25 -23.29 31.29
C ALA A 859 -14.47 -24.68 30.63
N ASP A 860 -15.48 -24.81 29.81
CA ASP A 860 -15.78 -26.07 29.09
C ASP A 860 -14.66 -26.41 28.11
N ALA A 861 -14.15 -25.39 27.38
CA ALA A 861 -13.05 -25.59 26.46
C ALA A 861 -11.75 -26.09 27.13
N ALA A 862 -11.51 -25.67 28.37
CA ALA A 862 -10.36 -26.10 29.17
C ALA A 862 -10.45 -27.60 29.60
N SER A 863 -11.67 -28.16 29.62
CA SER A 863 -11.91 -29.55 30.00
C SER A 863 -11.91 -30.58 28.83
N MET A 864 -11.54 -30.09 27.59
CA MET A 864 -11.54 -30.90 26.38
C MET A 864 -10.10 -31.20 25.91
N PRO A 865 -9.46 -32.27 26.36
CA PRO A 865 -8.06 -32.54 26.02
C PRO A 865 -7.80 -32.81 24.55
N TYR A 866 -8.74 -33.42 23.82
CA TYR A 866 -8.55 -33.65 22.37
C TYR A 866 -8.61 -32.33 21.58
N LEU A 867 -9.53 -31.44 21.92
CA LEU A 867 -9.60 -30.10 21.36
C LEU A 867 -8.31 -29.30 21.63
N GLN A 868 -7.78 -29.40 22.86
CA GLN A 868 -6.50 -28.78 23.21
C GLN A 868 -5.34 -29.34 22.37
N ALA A 869 -5.34 -30.65 22.13
CA ALA A 869 -4.36 -31.33 21.28
C ALA A 869 -4.46 -30.85 19.80
N VAL A 870 -5.67 -30.67 19.28
CA VAL A 870 -5.91 -30.09 17.94
C VAL A 870 -5.33 -28.70 17.84
N VAL A 871 -5.55 -27.83 18.82
CA VAL A 871 -5.01 -26.47 18.83
C VAL A 871 -3.48 -26.47 18.93
N LYS A 872 -2.89 -27.31 19.77
CA LYS A 872 -1.43 -27.47 19.86
C LYS A 872 -0.85 -27.95 18.51
N GLU A 873 -1.49 -28.90 17.85
CA GLU A 873 -1.02 -29.44 16.59
C GLU A 873 -1.14 -28.41 15.45
N ALA A 874 -2.21 -27.62 15.43
CA ALA A 874 -2.33 -26.51 14.50
C ALA A 874 -1.21 -25.47 14.69
N MET A 875 -0.89 -25.13 15.94
CA MET A 875 0.21 -24.20 16.26
C MET A 875 1.59 -24.79 15.91
N ARG A 876 1.78 -26.13 16.01
CA ARG A 876 3.01 -26.81 15.62
C ARG A 876 3.19 -26.83 14.12
N LEU A 877 2.16 -27.27 13.41
CA LEU A 877 2.19 -27.46 11.97
C LEU A 877 2.12 -26.11 11.23
N HIS A 878 1.32 -25.18 11.71
CA HIS A 878 1.14 -23.83 11.10
C HIS A 878 1.44 -22.72 12.12
N PRO A 879 2.69 -22.60 12.60
CA PRO A 879 3.01 -21.55 13.57
C PRO A 879 2.73 -20.18 12.96
N VAL A 880 1.98 -19.34 13.66
CA VAL A 880 1.69 -17.97 13.23
C VAL A 880 2.97 -17.17 13.01
N ALA A 881 3.99 -17.39 13.85
CA ALA A 881 5.31 -16.80 13.71
C ALA A 881 6.35 -17.88 13.32
N PRO A 882 6.40 -18.30 12.02
CA PRO A 882 7.33 -19.34 11.56
C PRO A 882 8.80 -18.89 11.65
N ILE A 883 9.01 -17.57 11.68
CA ILE A 883 10.25 -16.93 12.06
C ILE A 883 9.91 -15.97 13.21
N MET A 884 10.57 -16.14 14.34
CA MET A 884 10.39 -15.23 15.47
C MET A 884 10.87 -13.83 15.10
N LEU A 885 10.26 -12.80 15.70
CA LEU A 885 10.74 -11.43 15.55
C LEU A 885 12.26 -11.37 15.82
N PRO A 886 13.08 -10.87 14.88
CA PRO A 886 14.53 -11.00 14.94
C PRO A 886 15.13 -10.38 16.20
N HIS A 887 15.99 -11.15 16.86
CA HIS A 887 16.77 -10.74 18.01
C HIS A 887 18.07 -10.05 17.58
N LYS A 888 18.73 -9.38 18.52
CA LYS A 888 20.03 -8.75 18.27
C LYS A 888 20.99 -9.04 19.42
N ALA A 889 22.19 -9.51 19.09
CA ALA A 889 23.26 -9.70 20.05
C ALA A 889 23.80 -8.31 20.50
N VAL A 890 23.71 -8.00 21.80
CA VAL A 890 24.13 -6.70 22.35
C VAL A 890 25.51 -6.72 22.97
N GLU A 891 26.07 -7.91 23.25
CA GLU A 891 27.38 -8.11 23.87
C GLU A 891 28.16 -9.16 23.08
N ASP A 892 29.47 -9.16 23.22
CA ASP A 892 30.37 -10.21 22.77
C ASP A 892 30.34 -11.41 23.74
N GLY A 893 30.92 -12.53 23.30
CA GLY A 893 30.99 -13.76 24.12
C GLY A 893 29.67 -14.54 24.13
N VAL A 894 28.77 -14.31 23.18
CA VAL A 894 27.62 -15.17 22.95
C VAL A 894 28.07 -16.35 22.09
N GLU A 895 27.76 -17.55 22.56
CA GLU A 895 28.04 -18.81 21.83
C GLU A 895 26.73 -19.61 21.70
N VAL A 896 26.44 -20.08 20.48
CA VAL A 896 25.23 -20.86 20.18
C VAL A 896 25.60 -22.03 19.30
N GLY A 897 25.34 -23.26 19.74
CA GLY A 897 25.67 -24.48 19.02
C GLY A 897 27.18 -24.67 18.77
N GLY A 898 28.01 -24.18 19.69
CA GLY A 898 29.47 -24.19 19.56
C GLY A 898 30.05 -23.17 18.58
N TYR A 899 29.27 -22.15 18.23
CA TYR A 899 29.69 -21.07 17.33
C TYR A 899 29.49 -19.68 17.96
N ALA A 900 30.45 -18.81 17.75
CA ALA A 900 30.37 -17.45 18.23
C ALA A 900 29.37 -16.59 17.43
N VAL A 901 28.55 -15.85 18.16
CA VAL A 901 27.63 -14.84 17.64
C VAL A 901 28.19 -13.45 17.93
N PRO A 902 28.75 -12.74 16.94
CA PRO A 902 29.35 -11.42 17.15
C PRO A 902 28.34 -10.40 17.62
N LYS A 903 28.78 -9.46 18.47
CA LYS A 903 27.99 -8.29 18.87
C LYS A 903 27.44 -7.55 17.63
N GLY A 904 26.20 -7.12 17.71
CA GLY A 904 25.50 -6.40 16.62
C GLY A 904 24.85 -7.32 15.60
N SER A 905 25.12 -8.63 15.62
CA SER A 905 24.48 -9.59 14.70
C SER A 905 22.99 -9.71 14.98
N THR A 906 22.22 -9.81 13.92
CA THR A 906 20.80 -10.21 13.98
C THR A 906 20.74 -11.72 14.22
N VAL A 907 19.92 -12.17 15.16
CA VAL A 907 19.70 -13.60 15.44
C VAL A 907 18.26 -13.95 15.06
N ILE A 908 18.11 -14.89 14.15
CA ILE A 908 16.86 -15.33 13.55
C ILE A 908 16.57 -16.77 14.01
N PHE A 909 15.49 -16.95 14.78
CA PHE A 909 15.02 -18.29 15.16
C PHE A 909 13.97 -18.75 14.15
N ASN A 910 14.25 -19.85 13.44
CA ASN A 910 13.30 -20.48 12.53
C ASN A 910 12.45 -21.48 13.32
N SER A 911 11.39 -20.99 13.98
CA SER A 911 10.49 -21.80 14.79
C SER A 911 9.77 -22.88 13.97
N TRP A 912 9.45 -22.61 12.70
CA TRP A 912 8.88 -23.56 11.77
C TRP A 912 9.78 -24.80 11.59
N ALA A 913 11.07 -24.61 11.39
CA ALA A 913 12.02 -25.70 11.26
C ALA A 913 12.24 -26.45 12.59
N ILE A 914 12.29 -25.71 13.71
CA ILE A 914 12.46 -26.29 15.05
C ILE A 914 11.27 -27.19 15.41
N MET A 915 10.03 -26.75 15.14
CA MET A 915 8.81 -27.47 15.47
C MET A 915 8.44 -28.58 14.45
N ARG A 916 9.26 -28.75 13.41
CA ARG A 916 9.17 -29.83 12.42
C ARG A 916 10.44 -30.68 12.34
N ASP A 917 11.30 -30.61 13.35
CA ASP A 917 12.55 -31.41 13.37
C ASP A 917 12.21 -32.91 13.41
N PRO A 918 12.57 -33.71 12.38
CA PRO A 918 12.27 -35.16 12.34
C PRO A 918 13.01 -35.96 13.40
N ALA A 919 14.05 -35.38 14.02
CA ALA A 919 14.72 -36.02 15.17
C ALA A 919 13.86 -35.99 16.44
N VAL A 920 12.81 -35.18 16.48
CA VAL A 920 11.91 -34.96 17.61
C VAL A 920 10.48 -35.41 17.30
N TRP A 921 10.02 -35.09 16.09
CA TRP A 921 8.63 -35.32 15.71
C TRP A 921 8.52 -36.45 14.68
N GLU A 922 7.81 -37.50 15.04
CA GLU A 922 7.43 -38.53 14.08
C GLU A 922 6.38 -37.95 13.11
N ARG A 923 6.52 -38.18 11.80
CA ARG A 923 5.68 -37.58 10.75
C ARG A 923 5.49 -36.07 10.92
N PRO A 924 6.58 -35.30 10.85
CA PRO A 924 6.60 -33.87 11.24
C PRO A 924 5.69 -32.97 10.39
N ASP A 925 5.37 -33.38 9.16
CA ASP A 925 4.58 -32.61 8.20
C ASP A 925 3.10 -33.06 8.15
N GLU A 926 2.67 -34.01 9.03
CA GLU A 926 1.29 -34.47 9.12
C GLU A 926 0.59 -33.85 10.34
N PHE A 927 -0.74 -33.62 10.19
CA PHE A 927 -1.60 -33.14 11.26
C PHE A 927 -2.08 -34.31 12.13
N VAL A 928 -1.46 -34.54 13.26
CA VAL A 928 -1.70 -35.71 14.14
C VAL A 928 -1.89 -35.23 15.59
N PRO A 929 -3.09 -34.84 16.00
CA PRO A 929 -3.37 -34.42 17.39
C PRO A 929 -3.04 -35.50 18.46
N GLU A 930 -3.10 -36.79 18.09
CA GLU A 930 -2.83 -37.89 18.99
C GLU A 930 -1.42 -37.91 19.55
N ARG A 931 -0.46 -37.20 18.91
CA ARG A 931 0.91 -37.09 19.44
C ARG A 931 0.99 -36.40 20.81
N TRP A 932 -0.05 -35.66 21.18
CA TRP A 932 -0.15 -34.90 22.45
C TRP A 932 -0.78 -35.75 23.58
N PHE A 933 -1.12 -37.01 23.32
CA PHE A 933 -1.71 -37.94 24.29
C PHE A 933 -0.73 -39.02 24.73
N LEU A 934 -0.89 -39.39 25.96
CA LEU A 934 -0.62 -40.63 26.69
C LEU A 934 0.77 -41.24 26.67
N ASP A 935 1.31 -41.75 25.61
CA ASP A 935 2.61 -42.48 25.61
C ASP A 935 3.58 -41.95 24.56
N GLY A 936 3.21 -40.86 23.85
CA GLY A 936 4.03 -40.24 22.85
C GLY A 936 5.09 -39.30 23.48
N ALA A 937 6.16 -39.06 22.77
CA ALA A 937 7.24 -38.15 23.16
C ALA A 937 6.77 -36.71 23.47
N ALA A 938 5.55 -36.35 23.10
CA ALA A 938 4.97 -35.02 23.28
C ALA A 938 3.91 -34.89 24.38
N ALA A 939 3.60 -35.96 25.11
CA ALA A 939 2.56 -35.98 26.17
C ALA A 939 2.77 -34.88 27.24
N ASN A 940 4.02 -34.61 27.59
CA ASN A 940 4.41 -33.61 28.60
C ASN A 940 4.95 -32.32 28.02
N VAL A 941 4.90 -32.13 26.69
CA VAL A 941 5.45 -30.92 26.02
C VAL A 941 4.45 -29.80 26.09
N ASP A 942 4.93 -28.62 26.58
CA ASP A 942 4.12 -27.40 26.74
C ASP A 942 4.72 -26.20 25.97
N PHE A 943 3.86 -25.31 25.51
CA PHE A 943 4.24 -24.08 24.78
C PHE A 943 4.70 -22.92 25.69
N ARG A 944 4.94 -23.17 26.99
CA ARG A 944 5.33 -22.13 27.97
C ARG A 944 6.81 -21.72 27.89
N GLY A 945 7.50 -22.11 26.79
CA GLY A 945 8.88 -21.70 26.46
C GLY A 945 9.96 -22.41 27.26
N LYS A 946 9.66 -23.57 27.83
CA LYS A 946 10.63 -24.46 28.50
C LYS A 946 10.98 -25.67 27.63
N ASP A 947 10.05 -26.10 26.82
CA ASP A 947 10.16 -27.22 25.89
C ASP A 947 10.49 -26.68 24.51
N PHE A 948 11.78 -26.66 24.20
CA PHE A 948 12.31 -25.96 23.01
C PHE A 948 11.95 -26.62 21.69
N GLU A 949 11.44 -27.80 21.71
CA GLU A 949 10.82 -28.48 20.55
C GLU A 949 9.47 -27.86 20.15
N PHE A 950 8.78 -27.15 21.08
CA PHE A 950 7.47 -26.53 20.86
C PHE A 950 7.41 -25.11 21.43
N ILE A 951 7.78 -24.12 20.62
CA ILE A 951 7.93 -22.72 21.03
C ILE A 951 7.11 -21.74 20.15
N PRO A 952 5.79 -21.97 19.95
CA PRO A 952 4.98 -21.07 19.13
C PRO A 952 4.88 -19.64 19.68
N PHE A 953 5.07 -19.47 21.00
CA PHE A 953 5.09 -18.18 21.69
C PHE A 953 6.50 -17.67 22.00
N GLY A 954 7.53 -18.33 21.46
CA GLY A 954 8.92 -18.03 21.80
C GLY A 954 9.32 -18.47 23.21
N SER A 955 10.45 -17.93 23.71
CA SER A 955 10.99 -18.27 25.02
C SER A 955 11.74 -17.07 25.66
N GLY A 956 12.20 -17.23 26.90
CA GLY A 956 13.01 -16.24 27.62
C GLY A 956 12.26 -14.96 27.99
N GLN A 957 13.00 -13.87 28.19
CA GLN A 957 12.43 -12.57 28.60
C GLN A 957 11.45 -11.97 27.58
N ARG A 958 11.54 -12.39 26.34
CA ARG A 958 10.71 -11.93 25.21
C ARG A 958 9.59 -12.89 24.85
N ILE A 959 9.31 -13.88 25.68
CA ILE A 959 8.15 -14.76 25.49
C ILE A 959 6.87 -13.93 25.30
N CYS A 960 5.96 -14.39 24.46
CA CYS A 960 4.72 -13.67 24.17
C CYS A 960 3.91 -13.40 25.44
N PRO A 961 3.55 -12.14 25.73
CA PRO A 961 2.74 -11.81 26.91
C PRO A 961 1.31 -12.33 26.79
N GLY A 962 0.81 -12.46 25.54
CA GLY A 962 -0.56 -12.88 25.24
C GLY A 962 -0.83 -14.38 25.40
N LEU A 963 0.20 -15.18 25.69
CA LEU A 963 0.07 -16.65 25.84
C LEU A 963 -1.11 -17.06 26.76
N PRO A 964 -1.30 -16.50 27.97
CA PRO A 964 -2.39 -16.89 28.84
C PRO A 964 -3.79 -16.54 28.30
N MET A 965 -3.89 -15.56 27.39
CA MET A 965 -5.13 -15.22 26.69
C MET A 965 -5.38 -16.18 25.54
N ALA A 966 -4.36 -16.46 24.72
CA ALA A 966 -4.46 -17.34 23.56
C ALA A 966 -4.84 -18.76 23.98
N GLU A 967 -4.25 -19.27 25.08
CA GLU A 967 -4.55 -20.57 25.69
C GLU A 967 -6.04 -20.73 26.04
N ARG A 968 -6.74 -19.63 26.31
CA ARG A 968 -8.18 -19.63 26.63
C ARG A 968 -9.05 -19.38 25.42
N VAL A 969 -8.70 -18.32 24.66
CA VAL A 969 -9.56 -17.75 23.62
C VAL A 969 -9.60 -18.63 22.37
N VAL A 970 -8.46 -19.20 21.95
CA VAL A 970 -8.41 -20.02 20.72
C VAL A 970 -9.25 -21.29 20.84
N PRO A 971 -9.09 -22.13 21.88
CA PRO A 971 -9.96 -23.30 22.04
C PRO A 971 -11.42 -22.92 22.26
N PHE A 972 -11.69 -21.82 22.99
CA PHE A 972 -13.04 -21.36 23.27
C PHE A 972 -13.79 -20.91 22.01
N ILE A 973 -13.14 -20.14 21.11
CA ILE A 973 -13.74 -19.80 19.80
C ILE A 973 -13.97 -21.08 19.01
N LEU A 974 -12.97 -21.94 18.91
CA LEU A 974 -13.05 -23.16 18.10
C LEU A 974 -14.19 -24.08 18.56
N VAL A 975 -14.30 -24.37 19.87
CA VAL A 975 -15.37 -25.22 20.40
C VAL A 975 -16.75 -24.57 20.19
N SER A 976 -16.87 -23.25 20.36
CA SER A 976 -18.14 -22.53 20.16
C SER A 976 -18.63 -22.62 18.72
N LEU A 977 -17.73 -22.54 17.75
CA LEU A 977 -18.04 -22.68 16.33
C LEU A 977 -18.38 -24.13 15.96
N LEU A 978 -17.67 -25.11 16.51
CA LEU A 978 -17.92 -26.54 16.24
C LEU A 978 -19.16 -27.07 16.95
N HIS A 979 -19.53 -26.51 18.08
CA HIS A 979 -20.76 -26.87 18.80
C HIS A 979 -22.01 -26.31 18.12
N ALA A 980 -21.94 -25.04 17.67
CA ALA A 980 -23.08 -24.35 17.08
C ALA A 980 -23.38 -24.77 15.64
N PHE A 981 -22.38 -25.22 14.88
CA PHE A 981 -22.51 -25.45 13.44
C PHE A 981 -21.87 -26.76 12.97
N GLU A 982 -22.53 -27.41 12.02
CA GLU A 982 -21.89 -28.29 11.07
C GLU A 982 -21.25 -27.45 9.97
N TRP A 983 -20.00 -27.73 9.65
CA TRP A 983 -19.24 -26.97 8.66
C TRP A 983 -19.05 -27.77 7.38
N ARG A 984 -19.34 -27.16 6.23
CA ARG A 984 -19.13 -27.74 4.90
C ARG A 984 -18.28 -26.83 4.04
N LEU A 985 -17.54 -27.42 3.11
CA LEU A 985 -16.89 -26.66 2.06
C LEU A 985 -17.95 -26.11 1.08
N PRO A 986 -17.67 -25.00 0.39
CA PRO A 986 -18.56 -24.46 -0.63
C PRO A 986 -18.82 -25.48 -1.76
N ASP A 987 -19.96 -25.37 -2.42
CA ASP A 987 -20.35 -26.25 -3.51
C ASP A 987 -19.27 -26.28 -4.61
N GLY A 988 -18.90 -27.50 -5.05
CA GLY A 988 -17.85 -27.70 -6.06
C GLY A 988 -16.41 -27.76 -5.53
N VAL A 989 -16.18 -27.57 -4.21
CA VAL A 989 -14.85 -27.72 -3.59
C VAL A 989 -14.76 -29.06 -2.87
N SER A 990 -13.91 -29.98 -3.36
CA SER A 990 -13.64 -31.23 -2.65
C SER A 990 -12.59 -31.05 -1.56
N LEU A 991 -12.54 -32.01 -0.60
CA LEU A 991 -11.52 -32.00 0.46
C LEU A 991 -10.08 -31.97 -0.08
N GLU A 992 -9.84 -32.58 -1.22
CA GLU A 992 -8.53 -32.62 -1.89
C GLU A 992 -8.18 -31.30 -2.56
N GLN A 993 -9.18 -30.48 -2.88
CA GLN A 993 -9.04 -29.17 -3.52
C GLN A 993 -8.88 -28.03 -2.50
N LEU A 994 -9.07 -28.30 -1.21
CA LEU A 994 -8.86 -27.30 -0.17
C LEU A 994 -7.38 -26.88 -0.14
N ASP A 995 -7.13 -25.61 -0.50
CA ASP A 995 -5.78 -25.07 -0.58
C ASP A 995 -5.24 -24.69 0.81
N VAL A 996 -4.42 -25.55 1.38
CA VAL A 996 -3.75 -25.34 2.67
C VAL A 996 -2.29 -24.89 2.51
N ARG A 997 -1.93 -24.28 1.38
CA ARG A 997 -0.60 -23.73 1.20
C ARG A 997 -0.39 -22.54 2.11
N GLU A 998 0.79 -22.49 2.69
CA GLU A 998 1.24 -21.38 3.52
C GLU A 998 1.64 -20.16 2.67
N LYS A 999 1.35 -18.98 3.15
CA LYS A 999 1.86 -17.70 2.64
C LYS A 999 2.47 -16.92 3.79
N PHE A 1000 3.76 -16.69 3.72
CA PHE A 1000 4.46 -15.93 4.74
C PHE A 1000 4.43 -14.43 4.41
N THR A 1001 3.80 -13.68 5.28
CA THR A 1001 3.91 -12.21 5.33
C THR A 1001 4.82 -11.80 6.50
N THR A 1002 4.26 -11.42 7.64
CA THR A 1002 4.93 -11.45 8.96
C THR A 1002 4.39 -12.62 9.79
N ALA A 1003 3.19 -13.02 9.46
CA ALA A 1003 2.53 -14.19 9.99
C ALA A 1003 2.40 -15.24 8.89
N ASN A 1004 2.21 -16.48 9.29
CA ASN A 1004 1.96 -17.60 8.40
C ASN A 1004 0.44 -17.74 8.18
N VAL A 1005 -0.05 -17.14 7.11
CA VAL A 1005 -1.47 -17.16 6.75
C VAL A 1005 -1.73 -18.20 5.65
N MET A 1006 -2.98 -18.56 5.45
CA MET A 1006 -3.39 -19.36 4.30
C MET A 1006 -3.17 -18.58 3.00
N ALA A 1007 -2.64 -19.22 1.97
CA ALA A 1007 -2.47 -18.60 0.64
C ALA A 1007 -3.82 -18.22 0.01
N VAL A 1008 -4.84 -19.00 0.28
CA VAL A 1008 -6.24 -18.74 -0.06
C VAL A 1008 -7.03 -18.75 1.25
N PRO A 1009 -7.75 -17.67 1.63
CA PRO A 1009 -8.55 -17.62 2.84
C PRO A 1009 -9.59 -18.76 2.89
N LEU A 1010 -9.82 -19.30 4.09
CA LEU A 1010 -10.77 -20.39 4.30
C LEU A 1010 -12.21 -19.88 4.12
N LYS A 1011 -12.88 -20.41 3.11
CA LYS A 1011 -14.31 -20.23 2.91
C LYS A 1011 -15.05 -21.51 3.29
N ALA A 1012 -16.09 -21.37 4.10
CA ALA A 1012 -16.89 -22.51 4.55
C ALA A 1012 -18.36 -22.10 4.75
N VAL A 1013 -19.26 -23.08 4.74
CA VAL A 1013 -20.70 -22.89 4.93
C VAL A 1013 -21.09 -23.40 6.32
N PRO A 1014 -21.49 -22.54 7.26
CA PRO A 1014 -22.03 -22.94 8.56
C PRO A 1014 -23.47 -23.45 8.41
N ILE A 1015 -23.77 -24.61 8.96
CA ILE A 1015 -25.13 -25.18 9.03
C ILE A 1015 -25.48 -25.32 10.50
N THR A 1016 -26.56 -24.72 10.95
CA THR A 1016 -26.99 -24.79 12.35
C THR A 1016 -27.28 -26.24 12.75
N ILE A 1017 -26.75 -26.67 13.89
CA ILE A 1017 -27.12 -27.92 14.52
C ILE A 1017 -28.38 -27.63 15.35
N ASN A 1018 -29.52 -28.27 15.00
CA ASN A 1018 -30.79 -28.16 15.71
C ASN A 1018 -30.71 -28.83 17.07
#